data_4080c0da56452ad49a6b9ddc23501366
#
_entry.id   4080c0da56452ad49a6b9ddc23501366
#
_cell.length_a   1.000
_cell.length_b   1.000
_cell.length_c   1.000
_cell.angle_alpha   90.00
_cell.angle_beta   90.00
_cell.angle_gamma   90.00
#
_symmetry.space_group_name_H-M   'P 1'
#
loop_
_entity.id
_entity.type
_entity.pdbx_description
1 polymer ?
#
loop_
_entity_poly.entity_id
_entity_poly.type
_entity_poly.pdbx_seq_one_letter_code
_entity_poly.pdbx_strand_id
1 'polypeptide(L)'
;MRRRYGCVFSVLLMATAAFGQTAPQKQNKSEGQEKEVASEGSLPVKKVVLYKNGVGYFEHTGRVRGNQELGIEFTTAQLNDVLKSLTLVDLNGGRISAVRYNSVAPLSEQLKSLQIPLGEEVPSDAFLTALRGTRVEVRSGGISATGKVFSVETIEKEEAKGGKVNVTQLAIVTDAGEMRLFEMGPGVTVRTAETEIHRDVDRYLSLVGSTRSKDVRKMTISASGTGERNVFVSYISEVPVWKSTYRIVLPNAPGKPFLQGWAIVDNTVGEDWKDVRLSLVSGTPQSFIQNISQPYYTRRPVVPLPESVMLTPQAHEATMEESGKLVAPMAVPHSMVGGVPGGVAGGSMGGVIGGVIRKLPPAPPPPPGAGEEAVESEVVETLSNEVAEAEGKLVGDLFEYDLKEKTTLLKNQSALVPIVQSPIEAEKVTLVTATENTNMGETPRRAIWLRNTSGETLDGGTFNILEQDSFAGEGIMDMVHPGERRLLSYAADKAVRVTKDDEGGARTTTRVTILKGVMTIYREQRDVTTYTIRNADSSARQVILEHPIRSGWKLTSEAKPEESGASHYRFRVPVEAGKTEKLKIEEGRPEVSRISISGLSDSQVTTYVQEGTIRAPLDASLRKIIAKRSEVFDVEQQIKSKQQEREAIDRDQARLRENMKALRGSAEEKALLQRYTKQLDAQEDQLAQLEKDMANLKGKRAELQAELDKMVMEIKIDESVGDGAFRKTEEEQAEACAGQNAANKQAITTGLSYN
;
A
#
# COMPACT_ATOMS: atom_id res chain seq x y z
N MET A 1 0.73 -28.29 -63.50
CA MET A 1 -0.52 -28.34 -64.26
C MET A 1 -1.26 -27.05 -64.04
N ARG A 2 -1.23 -26.10 -65.01
CA ARG A 2 -2.16 -25.82 -66.11
C ARG A 2 -3.56 -25.62 -65.52
N ARG A 3 -4.29 -24.51 -65.67
CA ARG A 3 -4.55 -23.51 -66.75
C ARG A 3 -5.45 -22.40 -66.17
N ARG A 4 -5.25 -21.07 -66.34
CA ARG A 4 -5.59 -20.19 -67.47
C ARG A 4 -7.10 -20.12 -67.78
N TYR A 5 -7.66 -18.91 -67.73
CA TYR A 5 -8.29 -18.03 -68.76
C TYR A 5 -9.18 -17.04 -68.01
N GLY A 6 -9.35 -15.77 -68.27
CA GLY A 6 -9.00 -14.92 -69.38
C GLY A 6 -10.19 -14.05 -69.81
N CYS A 7 -9.90 -12.77 -70.15
CA CYS A 7 -10.60 -11.86 -71.06
C CYS A 7 -11.89 -11.15 -70.58
N VAL A 8 -11.91 -9.86 -70.48
CA VAL A 8 -11.99 -8.74 -71.47
C VAL A 8 -13.44 -8.42 -71.88
N PHE A 9 -13.91 -7.17 -71.70
CA PHE A 9 -14.31 -6.27 -72.76
C PHE A 9 -14.69 -4.88 -72.26
N SER A 10 -14.06 -3.87 -72.86
CA SER A 10 -14.35 -2.44 -72.88
C SER A 10 -15.64 -2.13 -73.68
N VAL A 11 -16.34 -1.06 -73.34
CA VAL A 11 -17.01 -0.22 -74.30
C VAL A 11 -16.95 1.26 -73.93
N LEU A 12 -16.37 1.99 -74.78
CA LEU A 12 -16.22 3.45 -74.97
C LEU A 12 -17.50 4.05 -75.58
N LEU A 13 -18.00 5.18 -75.06
CA LEU A 13 -18.80 6.08 -75.87
C LEU A 13 -18.53 7.53 -75.52
N MET A 14 -17.99 8.26 -76.50
CA MET A 14 -17.90 9.72 -76.59
C MET A 14 -19.23 10.31 -76.95
N ALA A 15 -19.54 11.50 -76.43
CA ALA A 15 -20.32 12.52 -77.18
C ALA A 15 -20.02 13.93 -76.65
N THR A 16 -19.60 14.70 -77.49
CA THR A 16 -19.21 16.06 -77.81
C THR A 16 -20.04 17.22 -77.25
N ALA A 17 -19.31 18.18 -76.79
CA ALA A 17 -19.29 19.64 -76.86
C ALA A 17 -20.57 20.46 -77.14
N ALA A 18 -20.77 21.52 -76.34
CA ALA A 18 -21.22 22.83 -76.80
C ALA A 18 -20.72 23.94 -75.83
N PHE A 19 -20.06 24.93 -76.45
CA PHE A 19 -19.53 26.15 -75.87
C PHE A 19 -20.67 27.12 -75.48
N GLY A 20 -20.52 27.76 -74.29
CA GLY A 20 -21.29 28.92 -73.88
C GLY A 20 -20.47 29.78 -72.93
N GLN A 21 -19.85 30.84 -73.42
CA GLN A 21 -19.19 31.89 -72.69
C GLN A 21 -20.21 32.76 -71.94
N THR A 22 -20.07 32.97 -70.66
CA THR A 22 -20.63 34.14 -69.96
C THR A 22 -19.64 34.61 -68.90
N ALA A 23 -19.56 35.94 -68.76
CA ALA A 23 -18.57 36.76 -68.04
C ALA A 23 -18.51 36.59 -66.53
N PRO A 24 -17.43 37.05 -65.86
CA PRO A 24 -17.23 36.80 -64.45
C PRO A 24 -18.07 37.72 -63.54
N GLN A 25 -18.96 37.12 -62.73
CA GLN A 25 -19.60 37.80 -61.64
C GLN A 25 -18.64 37.80 -60.42
N LYS A 26 -18.37 39.00 -59.88
CA LYS A 26 -17.69 39.23 -58.60
C LYS A 26 -18.45 38.51 -57.52
N GLN A 27 -17.82 37.44 -56.95
CA GLN A 27 -18.24 36.88 -55.64
C GLN A 27 -17.83 37.84 -54.56
N ASN A 28 -18.79 38.50 -53.94
CA ASN A 28 -18.66 39.09 -52.62
C ASN A 28 -18.41 37.95 -51.64
N LYS A 29 -17.23 37.93 -51.02
CA LYS A 29 -16.93 37.15 -49.81
C LYS A 29 -17.74 37.79 -48.69
N SER A 30 -18.94 37.31 -48.43
CA SER A 30 -19.58 37.49 -47.12
C SER A 30 -18.90 36.51 -46.16
N GLU A 31 -18.13 37.01 -45.25
CA GLU A 31 -17.76 36.30 -44.01
C GLU A 31 -19.05 35.94 -43.29
N GLY A 32 -19.56 34.76 -43.56
CA GLY A 32 -20.60 34.13 -42.78
C GLY A 32 -19.95 33.66 -41.45
N GLN A 33 -20.04 34.47 -40.42
CA GLN A 33 -20.07 33.94 -39.08
C GLN A 33 -21.21 32.91 -39.06
N GLU A 34 -20.86 31.62 -39.06
CA GLU A 34 -21.76 30.57 -38.61
C GLU A 34 -22.05 30.84 -37.12
N LYS A 35 -23.11 31.62 -36.88
CA LYS A 35 -23.81 31.61 -35.62
C LYS A 35 -24.31 30.19 -35.41
N GLU A 36 -23.56 29.39 -34.69
CA GLU A 36 -24.01 28.10 -34.15
C GLU A 36 -25.32 28.36 -33.40
N VAL A 37 -26.44 28.00 -34.03
CA VAL A 37 -27.76 28.05 -33.41
C VAL A 37 -27.73 26.99 -32.33
N ALA A 38 -27.43 27.38 -31.09
CA ALA A 38 -27.59 26.55 -29.95
C ALA A 38 -29.03 26.01 -29.94
N SER A 39 -29.21 24.71 -30.05
CA SER A 39 -30.52 24.08 -30.03
C SER A 39 -31.24 24.53 -28.76
N GLU A 40 -32.44 25.08 -28.90
CA GLU A 40 -33.28 25.51 -27.78
C GLU A 40 -33.42 24.32 -26.81
N GLY A 41 -32.93 24.49 -25.53
CA GLY A 41 -33.01 23.49 -24.50
C GLY A 41 -31.69 22.74 -24.13
N SER A 42 -30.58 23.08 -24.78
CA SER A 42 -29.25 22.52 -24.40
C SER A 42 -28.58 23.37 -23.33
N LEU A 43 -28.01 22.71 -22.33
CA LEU A 43 -27.17 23.30 -21.25
C LEU A 43 -25.72 22.91 -21.50
N PRO A 44 -24.94 23.67 -22.30
CA PRO A 44 -23.54 23.33 -22.55
C PRO A 44 -22.70 23.52 -21.29
N VAL A 45 -21.70 22.63 -21.12
CA VAL A 45 -20.67 22.77 -20.07
C VAL A 45 -19.88 24.06 -20.34
N LYS A 46 -19.63 24.85 -19.32
CA LYS A 46 -18.86 26.10 -19.37
C LYS A 46 -17.59 26.05 -18.55
N LYS A 47 -17.58 25.29 -17.46
CA LYS A 47 -16.43 25.09 -16.60
C LYS A 47 -16.33 23.63 -16.16
N VAL A 48 -15.10 23.12 -16.18
CA VAL A 48 -14.74 21.79 -15.70
C VAL A 48 -13.57 21.93 -14.74
N VAL A 49 -13.70 21.34 -13.53
CA VAL A 49 -12.60 21.24 -12.55
C VAL A 49 -12.35 19.78 -12.28
N LEU A 50 -11.13 19.30 -12.54
CA LEU A 50 -10.75 17.90 -12.36
C LEU A 50 -9.83 17.73 -11.15
N TYR A 51 -10.13 16.76 -10.28
CA TYR A 51 -9.39 16.46 -9.07
C TYR A 51 -8.60 15.16 -9.19
N LYS A 52 -7.55 15.01 -8.37
CA LYS A 52 -6.70 13.80 -8.33
C LYS A 52 -7.35 12.55 -7.72
N ASN A 53 -8.52 12.69 -7.09
CA ASN A 53 -9.28 11.56 -6.56
C ASN A 53 -10.31 10.95 -7.54
N GLY A 54 -10.26 11.34 -8.83
CA GLY A 54 -11.19 10.82 -9.83
C GLY A 54 -12.56 11.48 -9.82
N VAL A 55 -12.66 12.68 -9.29
CA VAL A 55 -13.88 13.49 -9.25
C VAL A 55 -13.72 14.72 -10.13
N GLY A 56 -14.76 15.07 -10.86
CA GLY A 56 -14.87 16.30 -11.64
C GLY A 56 -16.05 17.15 -11.18
N TYR A 57 -15.87 18.46 -11.12
CA TYR A 57 -16.93 19.43 -10.90
C TYR A 57 -17.26 20.10 -12.22
N PHE A 58 -18.54 20.17 -12.55
CA PHE A 58 -19.05 20.67 -13.81
C PHE A 58 -20.01 21.84 -13.59
N GLU A 59 -19.85 22.89 -14.39
CA GLU A 59 -20.79 24.02 -14.45
C GLU A 59 -21.39 24.15 -15.85
N HIS A 60 -22.69 24.23 -15.90
CA HIS A 60 -23.47 24.49 -17.10
C HIS A 60 -24.17 25.83 -16.95
N THR A 61 -24.23 26.56 -18.02
CA THR A 61 -25.03 27.79 -18.08
C THR A 61 -25.77 27.83 -19.46
N GLY A 62 -27.05 27.99 -19.38
CA GLY A 62 -27.90 28.08 -20.57
C GLY A 62 -28.96 29.14 -20.46
N ARG A 63 -29.44 29.64 -21.61
CA ARG A 63 -30.53 30.58 -21.70
C ARG A 63 -31.84 29.82 -21.82
N VAL A 64 -32.84 30.23 -21.04
CA VAL A 64 -34.21 29.70 -21.10
C VAL A 64 -35.19 30.83 -21.32
N ARG A 65 -36.29 30.53 -22.00
CA ARG A 65 -37.33 31.51 -22.30
C ARG A 65 -38.70 30.99 -21.85
N GLY A 66 -39.34 31.74 -20.99
CA GLY A 66 -40.65 31.32 -20.44
C GLY A 66 -40.52 30.02 -19.62
N ASN A 67 -41.53 29.16 -19.73
CA ASN A 67 -41.51 27.83 -19.11
C ASN A 67 -40.82 26.83 -20.07
N GLN A 68 -39.71 26.24 -19.64
CA GLN A 68 -38.91 25.36 -20.49
C GLN A 68 -38.39 24.17 -19.72
N GLU A 69 -38.27 23.02 -20.37
CA GLU A 69 -37.62 21.84 -19.85
C GLU A 69 -36.20 21.71 -20.45
N LEU A 70 -35.23 21.49 -19.54
CA LEU A 70 -33.82 21.30 -19.87
C LEU A 70 -33.46 19.87 -19.59
N GLY A 71 -32.63 19.25 -20.45
CA GLY A 71 -32.21 17.87 -20.31
C GLY A 71 -30.70 17.76 -20.13
N ILE A 72 -30.26 16.93 -19.19
CA ILE A 72 -28.86 16.50 -19.03
C ILE A 72 -28.85 14.98 -18.97
N GLU A 73 -27.89 14.36 -19.64
CA GLU A 73 -27.74 12.92 -19.71
C GLU A 73 -26.58 12.46 -18.82
N PHE A 74 -26.81 11.41 -18.02
CA PHE A 74 -25.83 10.81 -17.11
C PHE A 74 -25.83 9.29 -17.24
N THR A 75 -24.75 8.65 -16.90
CA THR A 75 -24.74 7.20 -16.65
C THR A 75 -25.31 6.91 -15.26
N THR A 76 -25.78 5.70 -14.99
CA THR A 76 -26.26 5.31 -13.64
C THR A 76 -25.19 5.48 -12.58
N ALA A 77 -23.91 5.22 -12.90
CA ALA A 77 -22.79 5.44 -12.00
C ALA A 77 -22.65 6.91 -11.58
N GLN A 78 -22.75 7.83 -12.54
CA GLN A 78 -22.68 9.27 -12.32
C GLN A 78 -23.87 9.83 -11.54
N LEU A 79 -25.07 9.25 -11.73
CA LEU A 79 -26.31 9.77 -11.19
C LEU A 79 -26.29 9.90 -9.65
N ASN A 80 -25.65 9.00 -8.94
CA ASN A 80 -25.52 9.06 -7.49
C ASN A 80 -24.76 10.30 -7.02
N ASP A 81 -23.64 10.60 -7.67
CA ASP A 81 -22.84 11.79 -7.34
C ASP A 81 -23.55 13.07 -7.74
N VAL A 82 -24.21 13.07 -8.91
CA VAL A 82 -25.00 14.20 -9.39
C VAL A 82 -26.14 14.52 -8.40
N LEU A 83 -26.94 13.54 -8.00
CA LEU A 83 -28.06 13.75 -7.06
C LEU A 83 -27.60 14.27 -5.69
N LYS A 84 -26.41 13.88 -5.27
CA LYS A 84 -25.80 14.33 -4.00
C LYS A 84 -25.32 15.78 -4.05
N SER A 85 -24.88 16.27 -5.23
CA SER A 85 -24.16 17.53 -5.39
C SER A 85 -24.88 18.57 -6.27
N LEU A 86 -26.00 18.20 -6.89
CA LEU A 86 -26.70 19.04 -7.85
C LEU A 86 -27.12 20.38 -7.26
N THR A 87 -26.66 21.46 -7.87
CA THR A 87 -27.05 22.83 -7.57
C THR A 87 -27.73 23.43 -8.79
N LEU A 88 -28.90 24.00 -8.61
CA LEU A 88 -29.73 24.59 -9.68
C LEU A 88 -30.16 25.99 -9.28
N VAL A 89 -29.83 26.97 -10.08
CA VAL A 89 -30.17 28.37 -9.83
C VAL A 89 -30.69 29.03 -11.09
N ASP A 90 -31.86 29.69 -11.02
CA ASP A 90 -32.32 30.64 -12.04
C ASP A 90 -31.81 32.02 -11.64
N LEU A 91 -30.92 32.59 -12.43
CA LEU A 91 -30.18 33.83 -12.12
C LEU A 91 -31.00 35.12 -12.29
N ASN A 92 -32.15 35.05 -12.99
CA ASN A 92 -32.92 36.22 -13.39
C ASN A 92 -34.37 36.21 -12.85
N GLY A 93 -34.57 35.63 -11.64
CA GLY A 93 -35.85 35.71 -10.94
C GLY A 93 -36.89 34.67 -11.38
N GLY A 94 -36.53 33.66 -12.13
CA GLY A 94 -37.34 32.50 -12.42
C GLY A 94 -37.29 31.48 -11.27
N ARG A 95 -37.94 30.33 -11.50
CA ARG A 95 -38.04 29.27 -10.49
C ARG A 95 -37.80 27.91 -11.14
N ILE A 96 -36.95 27.09 -10.51
CA ILE A 96 -36.87 25.67 -10.83
C ILE A 96 -38.02 24.98 -10.11
N SER A 97 -38.96 24.41 -10.86
CA SER A 97 -40.19 23.83 -10.35
C SER A 97 -40.06 22.33 -10.05
N ALA A 98 -39.27 21.61 -10.82
CA ALA A 98 -39.04 20.17 -10.64
C ALA A 98 -37.73 19.69 -11.28
N VAL A 99 -37.18 18.65 -10.69
CA VAL A 99 -36.12 17.84 -11.29
C VAL A 99 -36.62 16.41 -11.36
N ARG A 100 -36.64 15.81 -12.52
CA ARG A 100 -37.10 14.44 -12.77
C ARG A 100 -36.01 13.62 -13.41
N TYR A 101 -35.87 12.39 -13.03
CA TYR A 101 -34.98 11.43 -13.65
C TYR A 101 -35.62 10.04 -13.71
N ASN A 102 -35.17 9.21 -14.63
CA ASN A 102 -35.69 7.85 -14.80
C ASN A 102 -35.19 6.97 -13.65
N SER A 103 -36.10 6.53 -12.80
CA SER A 103 -35.84 5.58 -11.72
C SER A 103 -36.31 4.19 -12.16
N VAL A 104 -35.46 3.18 -12.00
CA VAL A 104 -35.75 1.78 -12.31
C VAL A 104 -35.61 0.98 -11.03
N ALA A 105 -36.63 0.15 -10.73
CA ALA A 105 -36.53 -0.75 -9.60
C ALA A 105 -35.35 -1.73 -9.79
N PRO A 106 -34.67 -2.13 -8.71
CA PRO A 106 -33.61 -3.16 -8.78
C PRO A 106 -34.10 -4.39 -9.53
N LEU A 107 -33.21 -5.08 -10.26
CA LEU A 107 -33.56 -6.27 -11.04
C LEU A 107 -34.27 -7.32 -10.18
N SER A 108 -33.79 -7.54 -8.95
CA SER A 108 -34.41 -8.44 -7.98
C SER A 108 -35.87 -8.09 -7.67
N GLU A 109 -36.25 -6.81 -7.64
CA GLU A 109 -37.65 -6.40 -7.44
C GLU A 109 -38.49 -6.56 -8.72
N GLN A 110 -37.89 -6.33 -9.89
CA GLN A 110 -38.57 -6.52 -11.16
C GLN A 110 -38.86 -8.02 -11.40
N LEU A 111 -37.93 -8.88 -11.03
CA LEU A 111 -38.08 -10.35 -11.15
C LEU A 111 -39.18 -10.90 -10.27
N LYS A 112 -39.52 -10.28 -9.15
CA LYS A 112 -40.66 -10.70 -8.30
C LYS A 112 -42.01 -10.62 -8.99
N SER A 113 -42.11 -9.87 -10.07
CA SER A 113 -43.34 -9.76 -10.87
C SER A 113 -43.56 -10.92 -11.83
N LEU A 114 -42.58 -11.82 -12.01
CA LEU A 114 -42.69 -13.01 -12.82
C LEU A 114 -43.39 -14.13 -12.04
N GLN A 115 -44.15 -14.95 -12.74
CA GLN A 115 -44.80 -16.17 -12.14
C GLN A 115 -43.77 -17.25 -11.82
N ILE A 116 -42.66 -17.27 -12.59
CA ILE A 116 -41.57 -18.20 -12.38
C ILE A 116 -40.57 -17.54 -11.40
N PRO A 117 -40.19 -18.21 -10.28
CA PRO A 117 -39.24 -17.67 -9.28
C PRO A 117 -37.82 -17.75 -9.80
N LEU A 118 -37.42 -16.81 -10.67
CA LEU A 118 -36.08 -16.73 -11.24
C LEU A 118 -35.24 -15.68 -10.52
N GLY A 119 -34.00 -15.99 -10.21
CA GLY A 119 -33.00 -15.06 -9.68
C GLY A 119 -32.29 -14.26 -10.76
N GLU A 120 -31.31 -13.45 -10.36
CA GLU A 120 -30.50 -12.63 -11.29
C GLU A 120 -29.57 -13.48 -12.16
N GLU A 121 -28.98 -14.52 -11.56
CA GLU A 121 -28.15 -15.52 -12.24
C GLU A 121 -28.77 -16.91 -12.02
N VAL A 122 -29.28 -17.51 -13.07
CA VAL A 122 -29.96 -18.81 -13.00
C VAL A 122 -29.24 -19.81 -13.87
N PRO A 123 -28.60 -20.82 -13.29
CA PRO A 123 -28.08 -21.99 -14.02
C PRO A 123 -29.23 -22.78 -14.72
N SER A 124 -28.91 -23.51 -15.75
CA SER A 124 -29.92 -24.22 -16.56
C SER A 124 -30.72 -25.24 -15.78
N ASP A 125 -30.16 -25.94 -14.81
CA ASP A 125 -30.82 -26.88 -13.91
C ASP A 125 -31.78 -26.17 -12.94
N ALA A 126 -31.35 -25.01 -12.37
CA ALA A 126 -32.22 -24.16 -11.54
C ALA A 126 -33.38 -23.57 -12.36
N PHE A 127 -33.14 -23.20 -13.62
CA PHE A 127 -34.19 -22.74 -14.52
C PHE A 127 -35.22 -23.86 -14.77
N LEU A 128 -34.78 -25.06 -15.10
CA LEU A 128 -35.68 -26.20 -15.30
C LEU A 128 -36.45 -26.55 -14.01
N THR A 129 -35.78 -26.39 -12.84
CA THR A 129 -36.42 -26.63 -11.54
C THR A 129 -37.53 -25.58 -11.26
N ALA A 130 -37.30 -24.32 -11.67
CA ALA A 130 -38.31 -23.27 -11.56
C ALA A 130 -39.57 -23.51 -12.42
N LEU A 131 -39.46 -24.32 -13.49
CA LEU A 131 -40.58 -24.77 -14.32
C LEU A 131 -41.38 -25.92 -13.70
N ARG A 132 -41.08 -26.37 -12.49
CA ARG A 132 -41.84 -27.48 -11.84
C ARG A 132 -43.34 -27.15 -11.76
N GLY A 133 -44.16 -28.12 -12.21
CA GLY A 133 -45.62 -27.98 -12.29
C GLY A 133 -46.12 -27.38 -13.62
N THR A 134 -45.26 -26.76 -14.43
CA THR A 134 -45.62 -26.19 -15.74
C THR A 134 -45.63 -27.27 -16.81
N ARG A 135 -46.42 -27.05 -17.86
CA ARG A 135 -46.51 -27.97 -19.00
C ARG A 135 -45.44 -27.70 -20.02
N VAL A 136 -44.63 -28.72 -20.31
CA VAL A 136 -43.51 -28.62 -21.27
C VAL A 136 -43.62 -29.73 -22.33
N GLU A 137 -43.10 -29.45 -23.51
CA GLU A 137 -42.81 -30.42 -24.56
C GLU A 137 -41.31 -30.70 -24.54
N VAL A 138 -40.90 -31.95 -24.32
CA VAL A 138 -39.51 -32.38 -24.33
C VAL A 138 -39.27 -33.24 -25.56
N ARG A 139 -38.24 -32.95 -26.35
CA ARG A 139 -37.80 -33.74 -27.49
C ARG A 139 -36.36 -34.19 -27.27
N SER A 140 -36.12 -35.48 -27.41
CA SER A 140 -34.81 -36.13 -27.30
C SER A 140 -34.66 -37.11 -28.43
N GLY A 141 -33.82 -36.81 -29.42
CA GLY A 141 -33.71 -37.66 -30.63
C GLY A 141 -35.05 -37.80 -31.35
N GLY A 142 -35.52 -39.06 -31.56
CA GLY A 142 -36.81 -39.36 -32.19
C GLY A 142 -38.01 -39.41 -31.22
N ILE A 143 -37.84 -39.14 -29.94
CA ILE A 143 -38.87 -39.23 -28.90
C ILE A 143 -39.33 -37.81 -28.55
N SER A 144 -40.66 -37.58 -28.62
CA SER A 144 -41.31 -36.37 -28.13
C SER A 144 -42.33 -36.72 -27.06
N ALA A 145 -42.36 -35.98 -25.96
CA ALA A 145 -43.36 -36.15 -24.92
C ALA A 145 -43.79 -34.80 -24.37
N THR A 146 -45.08 -34.66 -24.12
CA THR A 146 -45.68 -33.47 -23.49
C THR A 146 -46.24 -33.85 -22.13
N GLY A 147 -45.91 -33.07 -21.11
CA GLY A 147 -46.33 -33.34 -19.74
C GLY A 147 -45.96 -32.23 -18.79
N LYS A 148 -46.29 -32.36 -17.51
CA LYS A 148 -45.89 -31.40 -16.48
C LYS A 148 -44.55 -31.79 -15.86
N VAL A 149 -43.69 -30.81 -15.63
CA VAL A 149 -42.40 -31.02 -14.97
C VAL A 149 -42.66 -31.47 -13.53
N PHE A 150 -42.11 -32.64 -13.19
CA PHE A 150 -42.24 -33.24 -11.85
C PHE A 150 -41.01 -32.95 -10.99
N SER A 151 -39.80 -33.31 -11.45
CA SER A 151 -38.54 -33.03 -10.77
C SER A 151 -37.40 -32.82 -11.76
N VAL A 152 -36.36 -32.13 -11.27
CA VAL A 152 -35.07 -32.01 -11.94
C VAL A 152 -34.03 -32.43 -10.92
N GLU A 153 -33.25 -33.46 -11.26
CA GLU A 153 -32.30 -34.09 -10.36
C GLU A 153 -30.94 -34.20 -11.04
N THR A 154 -29.89 -33.98 -10.32
CA THR A 154 -28.52 -34.26 -10.80
C THR A 154 -28.06 -35.58 -10.22
N ILE A 155 -27.86 -36.59 -11.10
CA ILE A 155 -27.42 -37.94 -10.73
C ILE A 155 -25.97 -38.13 -11.16
N GLU A 156 -25.18 -38.84 -10.32
CA GLU A 156 -23.85 -39.32 -10.71
C GLU A 156 -24.00 -40.58 -11.57
N LYS A 157 -23.47 -40.55 -12.79
CA LYS A 157 -23.43 -41.69 -13.69
C LYS A 157 -22.01 -42.14 -13.95
N GLU A 158 -21.72 -43.41 -13.85
CA GLU A 158 -20.41 -43.97 -14.19
C GLU A 158 -20.26 -44.06 -15.72
N GLU A 159 -19.20 -43.46 -16.25
CA GLU A 159 -18.85 -43.62 -17.66
C GLU A 159 -18.17 -44.97 -17.94
N ALA A 160 -18.36 -45.52 -19.12
CA ALA A 160 -17.77 -46.80 -19.55
C ALA A 160 -16.23 -46.85 -19.51
N LYS A 161 -15.57 -45.70 -19.25
CA LYS A 161 -14.11 -45.51 -19.09
C LYS A 161 -13.67 -45.28 -17.66
N GLY A 162 -14.53 -45.43 -16.65
CA GLY A 162 -14.18 -45.37 -15.23
C GLY A 162 -14.19 -43.96 -14.63
N GLY A 163 -14.85 -42.98 -15.24
CA GLY A 163 -15.10 -41.63 -14.69
C GLY A 163 -16.54 -41.50 -14.17
N LYS A 164 -16.73 -40.63 -13.16
CA LYS A 164 -18.06 -40.22 -12.70
C LYS A 164 -18.43 -38.90 -13.35
N VAL A 165 -19.60 -38.82 -13.99
CA VAL A 165 -20.11 -37.58 -14.61
C VAL A 165 -21.47 -37.26 -14.00
N ASN A 166 -21.67 -35.99 -13.65
CA ASN A 166 -22.95 -35.48 -13.18
C ASN A 166 -23.87 -35.24 -14.38
N VAL A 167 -25.00 -35.92 -14.41
CA VAL A 167 -26.02 -35.78 -15.45
C VAL A 167 -27.30 -35.22 -14.84
N THR A 168 -27.80 -34.11 -15.41
CA THR A 168 -29.10 -33.54 -15.02
C THR A 168 -30.22 -34.35 -15.69
N GLN A 169 -31.15 -34.87 -14.91
CA GLN A 169 -32.29 -35.63 -15.35
C GLN A 169 -33.59 -34.85 -15.11
N LEU A 170 -34.36 -34.66 -16.17
CA LEU A 170 -35.68 -34.03 -16.13
C LEU A 170 -36.78 -35.10 -16.14
N ALA A 171 -37.60 -35.12 -15.10
CA ALA A 171 -38.80 -35.97 -15.03
C ALA A 171 -40.06 -35.20 -15.41
N ILE A 172 -40.86 -35.71 -16.33
CA ILE A 172 -42.18 -35.17 -16.66
C ILE A 172 -43.26 -36.21 -16.45
N VAL A 173 -44.45 -35.80 -16.07
CA VAL A 173 -45.65 -36.63 -15.99
C VAL A 173 -46.58 -36.25 -17.15
N THR A 174 -46.82 -37.18 -18.04
CA THR A 174 -47.71 -37.00 -19.20
C THR A 174 -49.20 -36.94 -18.82
N ASP A 175 -50.06 -36.50 -19.71
CA ASP A 175 -51.53 -36.46 -19.47
C ASP A 175 -52.13 -37.85 -19.24
N ALA A 176 -51.45 -38.90 -19.71
CA ALA A 176 -51.83 -40.30 -19.46
C ALA A 176 -51.40 -40.81 -18.07
N GLY A 177 -50.71 -39.94 -17.25
CA GLY A 177 -50.18 -40.34 -15.94
C GLY A 177 -48.84 -41.09 -15.98
N GLU A 178 -48.21 -41.19 -17.14
CA GLU A 178 -46.92 -41.86 -17.29
C GLU A 178 -45.79 -40.90 -16.89
N MET A 179 -44.85 -41.37 -16.06
CA MET A 179 -43.62 -40.62 -15.78
C MET A 179 -42.56 -40.96 -16.84
N ARG A 180 -42.00 -39.92 -17.47
CA ARG A 180 -40.90 -40.02 -18.42
C ARG A 180 -39.70 -39.24 -17.97
N LEU A 181 -38.52 -39.85 -18.06
CA LEU A 181 -37.24 -39.32 -17.64
C LEU A 181 -36.40 -38.98 -18.88
N PHE A 182 -35.82 -37.81 -18.89
CA PHE A 182 -34.96 -37.33 -19.97
C PHE A 182 -33.63 -36.86 -19.38
N GLU A 183 -32.52 -37.42 -19.87
CA GLU A 183 -31.17 -36.95 -19.53
C GLU A 183 -30.89 -35.67 -20.34
N MET A 184 -30.63 -34.58 -19.66
CA MET A 184 -30.33 -33.29 -20.30
C MET A 184 -28.93 -33.33 -20.91
N GLY A 185 -28.84 -33.10 -22.20
CA GLY A 185 -27.59 -33.11 -22.96
C GLY A 185 -27.74 -32.49 -24.35
N PRO A 186 -26.67 -32.53 -25.16
CA PRO A 186 -26.75 -32.05 -26.54
C PRO A 186 -27.84 -32.80 -27.32
N GLY A 187 -28.81 -32.05 -27.89
CA GLY A 187 -29.91 -32.64 -28.66
C GLY A 187 -31.21 -32.85 -27.90
N VAL A 188 -31.27 -32.50 -26.61
CA VAL A 188 -32.53 -32.45 -25.86
C VAL A 188 -33.04 -31.00 -25.91
N THR A 189 -34.30 -30.83 -26.31
CA THR A 189 -34.98 -29.54 -26.33
C THR A 189 -36.18 -29.55 -25.40
N VAL A 190 -36.31 -28.51 -24.60
CA VAL A 190 -37.46 -28.30 -23.71
C VAL A 190 -38.18 -27.03 -24.14
N ARG A 191 -39.45 -27.14 -24.49
CA ARG A 191 -40.29 -26.00 -24.87
C ARG A 191 -41.44 -25.87 -23.88
N THR A 192 -41.63 -24.67 -23.37
CA THR A 192 -42.81 -24.36 -22.54
C THR A 192 -44.07 -24.39 -23.40
N ALA A 193 -45.07 -25.14 -22.97
CA ALA A 193 -46.34 -25.27 -23.72
C ALA A 193 -47.36 -24.20 -23.32
N GLU A 194 -47.16 -23.53 -22.20
CA GLU A 194 -48.04 -22.48 -21.67
C GLU A 194 -47.59 -21.08 -22.16
N THR A 195 -48.51 -20.36 -22.81
CA THR A 195 -48.20 -19.05 -23.41
C THR A 195 -47.77 -18.00 -22.35
N GLU A 196 -48.27 -18.08 -21.13
CA GLU A 196 -47.93 -17.17 -20.07
C GLU A 196 -46.52 -17.38 -19.54
N ILE A 197 -46.13 -18.62 -19.38
CA ILE A 197 -44.77 -19.01 -19.01
C ILE A 197 -43.75 -18.59 -20.07
N HIS A 198 -44.13 -18.76 -21.35
CA HIS A 198 -43.29 -18.29 -22.46
C HIS A 198 -43.06 -16.78 -22.41
N ARG A 199 -44.13 -15.99 -22.15
CA ARG A 199 -43.99 -14.53 -21.97
C ARG A 199 -43.12 -14.16 -20.75
N ASP A 200 -43.21 -14.90 -19.67
CA ASP A 200 -42.38 -14.64 -18.49
C ASP A 200 -40.90 -14.93 -18.76
N VAL A 201 -40.58 -16.00 -19.52
CA VAL A 201 -39.22 -16.29 -19.96
C VAL A 201 -38.68 -15.16 -20.87
N ASP A 202 -39.47 -14.72 -21.85
CA ASP A 202 -39.11 -13.62 -22.75
C ASP A 202 -38.88 -12.32 -21.94
N ARG A 203 -39.76 -12.07 -20.96
CA ARG A 203 -39.63 -10.90 -20.08
C ARG A 203 -38.40 -11.00 -19.19
N TYR A 204 -38.10 -12.19 -18.63
CA TYR A 204 -36.87 -12.46 -17.87
C TYR A 204 -35.64 -12.13 -18.71
N LEU A 205 -35.55 -12.71 -19.92
CA LEU A 205 -34.42 -12.49 -20.82
C LEU A 205 -34.29 -11.01 -21.23
N SER A 206 -35.41 -10.32 -21.44
CA SER A 206 -35.39 -8.88 -21.75
C SER A 206 -34.92 -8.05 -20.55
N LEU A 207 -35.33 -8.36 -19.33
CA LEU A 207 -34.87 -7.69 -18.10
C LEU A 207 -33.39 -7.90 -17.86
N VAL A 208 -32.89 -9.13 -17.96
CA VAL A 208 -31.46 -9.46 -17.83
C VAL A 208 -30.65 -8.83 -18.98
N GLY A 209 -31.20 -8.83 -20.22
CA GLY A 209 -30.57 -8.19 -21.36
C GLY A 209 -30.49 -6.66 -21.24
N SER A 210 -31.48 -6.03 -20.64
CA SER A 210 -31.52 -4.58 -20.43
C SER A 210 -30.44 -4.06 -19.49
N THR A 211 -29.95 -4.90 -18.57
CA THR A 211 -28.83 -4.54 -17.66
C THR A 211 -27.49 -4.44 -18.41
N ARG A 212 -27.37 -4.98 -19.62
CA ARG A 212 -26.17 -4.91 -20.47
C ARG A 212 -26.18 -3.75 -21.43
N SER A 213 -27.32 -3.04 -21.61
CA SER A 213 -27.39 -1.87 -22.48
C SER A 213 -26.75 -0.67 -21.78
N LYS A 214 -26.19 0.28 -22.58
CA LYS A 214 -25.62 1.53 -22.07
C LYS A 214 -26.65 2.23 -21.22
N ASP A 215 -26.40 2.29 -19.94
CA ASP A 215 -27.31 2.80 -18.93
C ASP A 215 -27.23 4.34 -18.87
N VAL A 216 -27.77 5.00 -19.91
CA VAL A 216 -27.89 6.45 -19.96
C VAL A 216 -29.20 6.88 -19.31
N ARG A 217 -29.09 7.72 -18.29
CA ARG A 217 -30.22 8.30 -17.54
C ARG A 217 -30.40 9.75 -17.96
N LYS A 218 -31.60 10.12 -18.36
CA LYS A 218 -31.95 11.49 -18.65
C LYS A 218 -32.54 12.17 -17.44
N MET A 219 -31.92 13.29 -17.04
CA MET A 219 -32.45 14.18 -16.03
C MET A 219 -33.13 15.36 -16.70
N THR A 220 -34.37 15.64 -16.34
CA THR A 220 -35.17 16.77 -16.89
C THR A 220 -35.37 17.79 -15.78
N ILE A 221 -34.94 19.03 -16.04
CA ILE A 221 -35.06 20.19 -15.16
C ILE A 221 -36.16 21.08 -15.70
N SER A 222 -37.21 21.32 -14.94
CA SER A 222 -38.32 22.20 -15.33
C SER A 222 -38.08 23.61 -14.78
N ALA A 223 -37.79 24.55 -15.68
CA ALA A 223 -37.63 25.96 -15.33
C ALA A 223 -38.93 26.74 -15.70
N SER A 224 -39.44 27.56 -14.79
CA SER A 224 -40.62 28.36 -14.97
C SER A 224 -40.39 29.82 -14.64
N GLY A 225 -40.99 30.72 -15.45
CA GLY A 225 -40.85 32.17 -15.30
C GLY A 225 -41.16 32.90 -16.60
N THR A 226 -41.03 34.22 -16.59
CA THR A 226 -41.32 35.09 -17.72
C THR A 226 -40.03 35.65 -18.35
N GLY A 227 -40.03 35.89 -19.67
CA GLY A 227 -38.88 36.48 -20.37
C GLY A 227 -37.71 35.52 -20.59
N GLU A 228 -36.58 36.08 -21.00
CA GLU A 228 -35.32 35.38 -21.21
C GLU A 228 -34.50 35.38 -19.88
N ARG A 229 -34.03 34.24 -19.47
CA ARG A 229 -33.32 34.05 -18.19
C ARG A 229 -32.11 33.13 -18.37
N ASN A 230 -31.16 33.22 -17.46
CA ASN A 230 -30.01 32.32 -17.40
C ASN A 230 -30.21 31.30 -16.29
N VAL A 231 -30.09 30.02 -16.63
CA VAL A 231 -30.11 28.93 -15.67
C VAL A 231 -28.70 28.45 -15.50
N PHE A 232 -28.28 28.32 -14.23
CA PHE A 232 -27.00 27.76 -13.78
C PHE A 232 -27.26 26.39 -13.19
N VAL A 233 -26.44 25.43 -13.59
CA VAL A 233 -26.46 24.05 -13.07
C VAL A 233 -25.04 23.65 -12.75
N SER A 234 -24.80 23.14 -11.55
CA SER A 234 -23.51 22.53 -11.22
C SER A 234 -23.68 21.20 -10.50
N TYR A 235 -22.72 20.31 -10.68
CA TYR A 235 -22.68 19.01 -10.03
C TYR A 235 -21.27 18.44 -10.00
N ILE A 236 -21.09 17.40 -9.20
CA ILE A 236 -19.88 16.58 -9.13
C ILE A 236 -20.18 15.23 -9.78
N SER A 237 -19.21 14.68 -10.50
CA SER A 237 -19.31 13.38 -11.16
C SER A 237 -17.96 12.66 -11.17
N GLU A 238 -17.99 11.33 -11.23
CA GLU A 238 -16.79 10.52 -11.44
C GLU A 238 -16.18 10.81 -12.83
N VAL A 239 -14.86 10.98 -12.87
CA VAL A 239 -14.07 11.23 -14.07
C VAL A 239 -12.72 10.53 -13.97
N PRO A 240 -12.02 10.26 -15.09
CA PRO A 240 -10.64 9.80 -15.06
C PRO A 240 -9.72 10.78 -14.32
N VAL A 241 -8.77 10.24 -13.56
CA VAL A 241 -7.74 11.05 -12.90
C VAL A 241 -6.81 11.63 -13.95
N TRP A 242 -6.64 12.95 -13.97
CA TRP A 242 -5.66 13.61 -14.84
C TRP A 242 -4.22 13.29 -14.39
N LYS A 243 -3.26 13.27 -15.31
CA LYS A 243 -1.88 12.84 -15.09
C LYS A 243 -0.92 13.92 -15.55
N SER A 244 0.17 14.13 -14.82
CA SER A 244 1.23 15.10 -15.15
C SER A 244 2.42 14.42 -15.81
N THR A 245 3.00 15.09 -16.79
CA THR A 245 4.25 14.71 -17.44
C THR A 245 5.09 15.94 -17.72
N TYR A 246 6.40 15.82 -17.58
CA TYR A 246 7.31 16.94 -17.69
C TYR A 246 8.40 16.66 -18.71
N ARG A 247 8.87 17.73 -19.36
CA ARG A 247 10.06 17.73 -20.21
C ARG A 247 11.05 18.73 -19.64
N ILE A 248 12.25 18.29 -19.38
CA ILE A 248 13.33 19.13 -18.87
C ILE A 248 14.38 19.21 -19.96
N VAL A 249 14.55 20.38 -20.53
CA VAL A 249 15.55 20.66 -21.57
C VAL A 249 16.81 21.21 -20.92
N LEU A 250 17.91 20.51 -21.07
CA LEU A 250 19.22 20.94 -20.56
C LEU A 250 20.00 21.59 -21.71
N PRO A 251 20.33 22.88 -21.63
CA PRO A 251 21.01 23.59 -22.72
C PRO A 251 22.45 23.14 -22.90
N ASN A 252 22.95 23.17 -24.13
CA ASN A 252 24.35 22.88 -24.45
C ASN A 252 25.32 24.02 -24.18
N ALA A 253 24.79 25.26 -24.25
CA ALA A 253 25.52 26.50 -23.99
C ALA A 253 25.19 27.04 -22.57
N PRO A 254 25.91 28.03 -22.06
CA PRO A 254 25.54 28.69 -20.81
C PRO A 254 24.11 29.25 -20.88
N GLY A 255 23.18 28.56 -20.28
CA GLY A 255 21.76 28.91 -20.22
C GLY A 255 21.09 28.22 -19.06
N LYS A 256 19.88 28.68 -18.73
CA LYS A 256 19.08 28.02 -17.68
C LYS A 256 18.32 26.83 -18.30
N PRO A 257 18.27 25.68 -17.61
CA PRO A 257 17.40 24.58 -17.98
C PRO A 257 15.94 25.05 -18.06
N PHE A 258 15.18 24.48 -18.99
CA PHE A 258 13.80 24.84 -19.21
C PHE A 258 12.88 23.66 -18.90
N LEU A 259 11.82 23.91 -18.16
CA LEU A 259 10.80 22.94 -17.77
C LEU A 259 9.50 23.20 -18.53
N GLN A 260 8.98 22.15 -19.17
CA GLN A 260 7.64 22.11 -19.69
C GLN A 260 6.84 21.04 -18.95
N GLY A 261 5.74 21.42 -18.31
CA GLY A 261 4.78 20.51 -17.68
C GLY A 261 3.49 20.44 -18.47
N TRP A 262 2.99 19.25 -18.64
CA TRP A 262 1.75 18.94 -19.35
C TRP A 262 0.85 18.09 -18.48
N ALA A 263 -0.46 18.32 -18.55
CA ALA A 263 -1.45 17.43 -17.99
C ALA A 263 -2.16 16.65 -19.10
N ILE A 264 -2.30 15.34 -18.90
CA ILE A 264 -3.12 14.46 -19.73
C ILE A 264 -4.51 14.46 -19.14
N VAL A 265 -5.47 14.92 -19.92
CA VAL A 265 -6.89 15.04 -19.54
C VAL A 265 -7.72 14.17 -20.47
N ASP A 266 -8.58 13.35 -19.88
CA ASP A 266 -9.43 12.40 -20.60
C ASP A 266 -10.90 12.83 -20.43
N ASN A 267 -11.63 13.10 -21.53
CA ASN A 267 -13.07 13.31 -21.51
C ASN A 267 -13.81 12.00 -21.82
N THR A 268 -14.17 11.25 -20.79
CA THR A 268 -15.01 10.05 -20.90
C THR A 268 -16.45 10.30 -20.48
N VAL A 269 -16.77 11.55 -20.14
CA VAL A 269 -18.11 11.99 -19.77
C VAL A 269 -19.03 12.01 -20.99
N GLY A 270 -20.31 11.88 -20.80
CA GLY A 270 -21.30 11.70 -21.86
C GLY A 270 -21.42 12.83 -22.88
N GLU A 271 -20.72 13.95 -22.71
CA GLU A 271 -20.89 15.18 -23.50
C GLU A 271 -19.57 15.81 -23.97
N ASP A 272 -19.65 16.64 -25.02
CA ASP A 272 -18.52 17.41 -25.56
C ASP A 272 -18.23 18.63 -24.66
N TRP A 273 -16.97 18.86 -24.37
CA TRP A 273 -16.50 20.10 -23.76
C TRP A 273 -16.11 21.07 -24.90
N LYS A 274 -16.92 22.07 -25.13
CA LYS A 274 -16.65 23.08 -26.17
C LYS A 274 -16.42 24.45 -25.52
N ASP A 275 -15.26 25.03 -25.75
CA ASP A 275 -14.83 26.31 -25.18
C ASP A 275 -15.03 26.40 -23.66
N VAL A 276 -14.67 25.34 -22.95
CA VAL A 276 -14.80 25.26 -21.50
C VAL A 276 -13.60 25.87 -20.79
N ARG A 277 -13.83 26.51 -19.66
CA ARG A 277 -12.77 26.85 -18.71
C ARG A 277 -12.39 25.57 -17.96
N LEU A 278 -11.14 25.14 -18.14
CA LEU A 278 -10.63 23.93 -17.53
C LEU A 278 -9.68 24.28 -16.39
N SER A 279 -9.93 23.72 -15.21
CA SER A 279 -9.05 23.82 -14.05
C SER A 279 -8.67 22.42 -13.57
N LEU A 280 -7.40 22.24 -13.19
CA LEU A 280 -6.86 20.98 -12.69
C LEU A 280 -6.38 21.15 -11.27
N VAL A 281 -6.89 20.37 -10.33
CA VAL A 281 -6.57 20.50 -8.92
C VAL A 281 -5.65 19.36 -8.50
N SER A 282 -4.45 19.74 -8.05
CA SER A 282 -3.48 18.83 -7.44
C SER A 282 -3.85 18.62 -5.97
N GLY A 283 -4.77 17.71 -5.74
CA GLY A 283 -5.26 17.38 -4.41
C GLY A 283 -6.42 16.40 -4.47
N THR A 284 -6.69 15.79 -3.34
CA THR A 284 -7.69 14.73 -3.21
C THR A 284 -8.74 15.11 -2.17
N PRO A 285 -9.76 15.93 -2.52
CA PRO A 285 -10.86 16.21 -1.62
C PRO A 285 -11.56 14.90 -1.24
N GLN A 286 -12.08 14.83 -0.04
CA GLN A 286 -12.76 13.62 0.42
C GLN A 286 -14.06 13.43 -0.39
N SER A 287 -14.24 12.28 -1.01
CA SER A 287 -15.42 11.90 -1.76
C SER A 287 -15.81 10.45 -1.46
N PHE A 288 -17.10 10.16 -1.51
CA PHE A 288 -17.64 8.82 -1.29
C PHE A 288 -18.89 8.60 -2.16
N ILE A 289 -19.15 7.35 -2.52
CA ILE A 289 -20.35 6.95 -3.27
C ILE A 289 -21.42 6.50 -2.30
N GLN A 290 -22.65 7.00 -2.52
CA GLN A 290 -23.84 6.57 -1.81
C GLN A 290 -24.96 6.26 -2.82
N ASN A 291 -25.53 5.07 -2.77
CA ASN A 291 -26.59 4.64 -3.69
C ASN A 291 -27.93 5.28 -3.34
N ILE A 292 -28.13 6.53 -3.78
CA ILE A 292 -29.37 7.30 -3.55
C ILE A 292 -30.32 7.30 -4.75
N SER A 293 -29.82 6.94 -5.94
CA SER A 293 -30.64 6.90 -7.17
C SER A 293 -31.54 5.67 -7.24
N GLN A 294 -31.20 4.60 -6.54
CA GLN A 294 -32.00 3.38 -6.53
C GLN A 294 -33.07 3.42 -5.45
N PRO A 295 -34.32 3.02 -5.75
CA PRO A 295 -35.35 2.87 -4.75
C PRO A 295 -34.94 1.85 -3.67
N TYR A 296 -35.09 2.25 -2.42
CA TYR A 296 -34.80 1.39 -1.26
C TYR A 296 -36.08 0.79 -0.71
N TYR A 297 -36.13 -0.54 -0.61
CA TYR A 297 -37.28 -1.28 -0.10
C TYR A 297 -36.93 -1.88 1.27
N THR A 298 -37.60 -1.42 2.31
CA THR A 298 -37.53 -2.04 3.66
C THR A 298 -38.51 -3.17 3.79
N ARG A 299 -38.09 -4.27 4.39
CA ARG A 299 -39.01 -5.35 4.76
C ARG A 299 -39.92 -4.85 5.90
N ARG A 300 -41.24 -4.91 5.68
CA ARG A 300 -42.21 -4.67 6.75
C ARG A 300 -42.22 -5.87 7.68
N PRO A 301 -42.30 -5.69 9.03
CA PRO A 301 -42.48 -6.79 9.93
C PRO A 301 -43.83 -7.50 9.63
N VAL A 302 -43.77 -8.82 9.51
CA VAL A 302 -44.99 -9.63 9.38
C VAL A 302 -45.57 -9.82 10.79
N VAL A 303 -46.70 -9.25 11.04
CA VAL A 303 -47.46 -9.53 12.28
C VAL A 303 -48.26 -10.80 12.01
N PRO A 304 -47.97 -11.91 12.69
CA PRO A 304 -48.77 -13.12 12.53
C PRO A 304 -50.21 -12.82 12.96
N LEU A 305 -51.17 -13.44 12.25
CA LEU A 305 -52.55 -13.42 12.72
C LEU A 305 -52.58 -14.03 14.14
N PRO A 306 -53.34 -13.43 15.09
CA PRO A 306 -53.50 -14.04 16.41
C PRO A 306 -53.94 -15.48 16.20
N GLU A 307 -53.15 -16.41 16.73
CA GLU A 307 -53.57 -17.81 16.76
C GLU A 307 -54.94 -17.86 17.42
N SER A 308 -55.94 -18.34 16.71
CA SER A 308 -57.23 -18.65 17.31
C SER A 308 -56.95 -19.54 18.50
N VAL A 309 -57.42 -19.13 19.68
CA VAL A 309 -57.19 -19.82 20.95
C VAL A 309 -57.59 -21.28 20.77
N MET A 310 -56.65 -22.14 20.36
CA MET A 310 -56.80 -23.56 20.59
C MET A 310 -56.61 -23.76 22.08
N LEU A 311 -57.70 -24.04 22.76
CA LEU A 311 -57.71 -24.51 24.15
C LEU A 311 -57.05 -25.88 24.16
N THR A 312 -55.76 -25.92 24.16
CA THR A 312 -55.02 -27.10 24.59
C THR A 312 -55.26 -27.26 26.07
N PRO A 313 -55.67 -28.42 26.55
CA PRO A 313 -55.79 -28.69 27.97
C PRO A 313 -54.44 -28.39 28.61
N GLN A 314 -54.42 -27.36 29.46
CA GLN A 314 -53.21 -27.07 30.25
C GLN A 314 -53.16 -28.09 31.38
N ALA A 315 -52.13 -28.94 31.37
CA ALA A 315 -51.76 -29.72 32.53
C ALA A 315 -51.18 -28.72 33.56
N HIS A 316 -51.92 -28.49 34.65
CA HIS A 316 -51.43 -27.70 35.76
C HIS A 316 -50.36 -28.49 36.48
N GLU A 317 -49.15 -27.99 36.52
CA GLU A 317 -48.06 -28.54 37.35
C GLU A 317 -48.45 -28.41 38.83
N ALA A 318 -48.19 -29.46 39.58
CA ALA A 318 -48.37 -29.54 41.01
C ALA A 318 -47.45 -28.50 41.69
N THR A 319 -47.96 -27.89 42.76
CA THR A 319 -47.28 -26.93 43.65
C THR A 319 -45.88 -27.37 44.00
N MET A 320 -44.88 -26.50 43.69
CA MET A 320 -43.48 -26.65 44.13
C MET A 320 -43.42 -26.39 45.64
N GLU A 321 -43.15 -27.43 46.41
CA GLU A 321 -42.47 -27.34 47.68
C GLU A 321 -41.08 -28.02 47.55
N GLU A 322 -40.10 -27.19 47.83
CA GLU A 322 -38.72 -27.55 48.25
C GLU A 322 -37.76 -28.10 47.16
N SER A 323 -36.83 -27.29 46.65
CA SER A 323 -35.42 -27.41 46.94
C SER A 323 -34.59 -26.46 46.10
N GLY A 324 -34.01 -25.49 46.80
CA GLY A 324 -33.01 -24.58 46.19
C GLY A 324 -31.79 -25.31 45.70
N LYS A 325 -31.48 -25.05 44.43
CA LYS A 325 -30.09 -24.96 43.92
C LYS A 325 -30.08 -24.09 42.68
N LEU A 326 -29.59 -22.89 42.88
CA LEU A 326 -29.19 -21.99 41.82
C LEU A 326 -28.17 -22.65 40.92
N VAL A 327 -28.55 -22.90 39.68
CA VAL A 327 -27.57 -23.16 38.59
C VAL A 327 -27.54 -21.90 37.74
N ALA A 328 -26.43 -21.22 37.79
CA ALA A 328 -26.15 -20.08 36.92
C ALA A 328 -26.16 -20.48 35.44
N PRO A 329 -26.67 -19.65 34.54
CA PRO A 329 -26.64 -19.93 33.12
C PRO A 329 -25.21 -19.79 32.62
N MET A 330 -24.68 -20.85 32.01
CA MET A 330 -23.42 -20.85 31.30
C MET A 330 -23.52 -19.93 30.07
N ALA A 331 -22.64 -18.96 30.01
CA ALA A 331 -22.43 -18.14 28.84
C ALA A 331 -21.87 -19.00 27.69
N VAL A 332 -22.56 -18.97 26.55
CA VAL A 332 -22.08 -19.57 25.30
C VAL A 332 -20.98 -18.68 24.73
N PRO A 333 -19.80 -19.22 24.41
CA PRO A 333 -18.77 -18.40 23.77
C PRO A 333 -19.14 -18.16 22.31
N HIS A 334 -19.19 -16.90 21.92
CA HIS A 334 -19.25 -16.49 20.53
C HIS A 334 -17.92 -16.81 19.86
N SER A 335 -17.90 -17.78 18.98
CA SER A 335 -16.79 -18.03 18.08
C SER A 335 -16.70 -16.92 17.04
N MET A 336 -15.70 -16.07 17.16
CA MET A 336 -15.29 -15.18 16.08
C MET A 336 -14.66 -16.03 14.95
N VAL A 337 -15.36 -16.09 13.83
CA VAL A 337 -14.78 -16.56 12.58
C VAL A 337 -14.04 -15.38 11.96
N GLY A 338 -12.73 -15.35 12.12
CA GLY A 338 -11.83 -14.47 11.41
C GLY A 338 -11.59 -15.03 9.99
N GLY A 339 -12.21 -14.44 8.99
CA GLY A 339 -11.86 -14.68 7.59
C GLY A 339 -10.71 -13.80 7.19
N VAL A 340 -9.60 -14.40 6.79
CA VAL A 340 -8.44 -13.74 6.17
C VAL A 340 -8.64 -13.74 4.66
N PRO A 341 -8.70 -12.60 3.98
CA PRO A 341 -8.62 -12.55 2.53
C PRO A 341 -7.16 -12.40 2.10
N GLY A 342 -6.53 -13.50 1.78
CA GLY A 342 -5.26 -13.52 1.07
C GLY A 342 -5.53 -13.87 -0.40
N GLY A 343 -5.61 -12.88 -1.27
CA GLY A 343 -5.64 -13.04 -2.71
C GLY A 343 -4.50 -12.26 -3.34
N VAL A 344 -3.42 -12.96 -3.68
CA VAL A 344 -2.31 -12.43 -4.47
C VAL A 344 -2.67 -12.60 -5.94
N ALA A 345 -2.98 -11.52 -6.62
CA ALA A 345 -3.12 -11.48 -8.07
C ALA A 345 -1.74 -11.25 -8.69
N GLY A 346 -1.05 -12.32 -9.04
CA GLY A 346 0.10 -12.30 -9.92
C GLY A 346 -0.36 -12.58 -11.36
N GLY A 347 -0.47 -11.55 -12.17
CA GLY A 347 -0.72 -11.64 -13.60
C GLY A 347 0.38 -10.94 -14.37
N SER A 348 1.41 -11.66 -14.81
CA SER A 348 2.41 -11.21 -15.74
C SER A 348 1.85 -11.30 -17.16
N MET A 349 1.59 -10.17 -17.78
CA MET A 349 1.30 -10.07 -19.22
C MET A 349 2.58 -9.70 -19.95
N GLY A 350 3.27 -10.70 -20.43
CA GLY A 350 4.30 -10.57 -21.45
C GLY A 350 3.66 -10.55 -22.84
N GLY A 351 3.50 -9.38 -23.42
CA GLY A 351 3.11 -9.22 -24.81
C GLY A 351 4.27 -8.69 -25.62
N VAL A 352 4.94 -9.55 -26.37
CA VAL A 352 5.97 -9.18 -27.36
C VAL A 352 5.25 -8.83 -28.67
N ILE A 353 5.21 -7.54 -29.01
CA ILE A 353 4.81 -7.10 -30.34
C ILE A 353 6.07 -6.89 -31.18
N GLY A 354 6.40 -7.86 -32.02
CA GLY A 354 7.38 -7.74 -33.05
C GLY A 354 6.84 -6.90 -34.20
N GLY A 355 7.17 -5.61 -34.25
CA GLY A 355 6.94 -4.73 -35.38
C GLY A 355 8.12 -4.72 -36.33
N VAL A 356 7.91 -5.15 -37.56
CA VAL A 356 8.90 -5.14 -38.64
C VAL A 356 9.20 -3.70 -39.04
N ILE A 357 10.41 -3.22 -38.79
CA ILE A 357 10.89 -1.90 -39.21
C ILE A 357 11.20 -1.97 -40.73
N ARG A 358 10.37 -1.35 -41.54
CA ARG A 358 10.69 -1.04 -42.92
C ARG A 358 11.77 0.06 -42.92
N LYS A 359 12.94 -0.24 -43.45
CA LYS A 359 13.98 0.75 -43.78
C LYS A 359 13.44 1.77 -44.77
N LEU A 360 13.37 3.03 -44.38
CA LEU A 360 13.26 4.16 -45.28
C LEU A 360 14.65 4.42 -45.94
N PRO A 361 14.69 4.87 -47.21
CA PRO A 361 15.96 5.22 -47.85
C PRO A 361 16.59 6.46 -47.20
N PRO A 362 17.92 6.58 -47.20
CA PRO A 362 18.62 7.69 -46.56
C PRO A 362 18.27 9.02 -47.27
N ALA A 363 18.03 10.04 -46.45
CA ALA A 363 17.85 11.41 -46.91
C ALA A 363 19.14 11.98 -47.49
N PRO A 364 19.07 12.89 -48.48
CA PRO A 364 20.25 13.53 -49.05
C PRO A 364 20.96 14.40 -47.98
N PRO A 365 22.28 14.55 -48.08
CA PRO A 365 23.07 15.33 -47.12
C PRO A 365 22.68 16.83 -47.22
N PRO A 366 22.62 17.54 -46.09
CA PRO A 366 22.36 18.97 -46.06
C PRO A 366 23.51 19.77 -46.67
N PRO A 367 23.25 20.97 -47.22
CA PRO A 367 24.28 21.82 -47.75
C PRO A 367 25.19 22.34 -46.62
N PRO A 368 26.52 22.48 -46.83
CA PRO A 368 27.43 22.95 -45.81
C PRO A 368 27.26 24.44 -45.57
N GLY A 369 27.00 24.83 -44.33
CA GLY A 369 27.21 26.15 -43.80
C GLY A 369 25.97 26.96 -43.40
N ALA A 370 25.29 26.53 -42.34
CA ALA A 370 24.55 27.46 -41.47
C ALA A 370 24.74 26.96 -40.02
N GLY A 371 25.26 27.80 -39.17
CA GLY A 371 25.74 27.43 -37.85
C GLY A 371 24.69 26.80 -36.95
N GLU A 372 25.04 25.67 -36.41
CA GLU A 372 24.24 24.88 -35.42
C GLU A 372 23.86 25.65 -34.15
N GLU A 373 24.61 26.74 -33.82
CA GLU A 373 24.35 27.57 -32.64
C GLU A 373 23.10 28.46 -32.71
N ALA A 374 22.64 28.81 -33.95
CA ALA A 374 21.47 29.69 -34.13
C ALA A 374 20.14 28.94 -33.94
N VAL A 375 20.09 27.64 -34.23
CA VAL A 375 18.84 26.85 -34.21
C VAL A 375 18.42 26.48 -32.79
N GLU A 376 19.40 26.24 -31.89
CA GLU A 376 19.10 25.90 -30.46
C GLU A 376 18.54 27.08 -29.66
N SER A 377 19.06 28.26 -29.88
CA SER A 377 18.55 29.50 -29.26
C SER A 377 17.12 29.79 -29.73
N GLU A 378 16.81 29.49 -31.00
CA GLU A 378 15.51 29.71 -31.62
C GLU A 378 14.45 28.72 -31.10
N VAL A 379 14.82 27.45 -30.85
CA VAL A 379 13.89 26.44 -30.29
C VAL A 379 13.51 26.76 -28.85
N VAL A 380 14.46 27.16 -28.00
CA VAL A 380 14.17 27.53 -26.61
C VAL A 380 13.38 28.84 -26.54
N GLU A 381 13.69 29.81 -27.43
CA GLU A 381 12.98 31.09 -27.51
C GLU A 381 11.57 30.93 -28.11
N THR A 382 11.39 30.04 -29.07
CA THR A 382 10.08 29.69 -29.63
C THR A 382 9.22 28.91 -28.65
N LEU A 383 9.79 27.96 -27.89
CA LEU A 383 9.09 27.22 -26.86
C LEU A 383 8.62 28.10 -25.69
N SER A 384 9.28 29.22 -25.46
CA SER A 384 8.89 30.18 -24.40
C SER A 384 7.78 31.15 -24.81
N ASN A 385 7.53 31.33 -26.12
CA ASN A 385 6.63 32.36 -26.63
C ASN A 385 5.28 31.86 -27.16
N GLU A 386 5.08 30.56 -27.36
CA GLU A 386 3.90 30.08 -28.15
C GLU A 386 2.85 29.30 -27.34
N VAL A 387 2.99 29.02 -26.06
CA VAL A 387 1.97 28.21 -25.37
C VAL A 387 1.40 28.96 -24.17
N ALA A 388 0.08 29.03 -24.12
CA ALA A 388 -0.65 29.65 -23.03
C ALA A 388 -0.37 28.92 -21.69
N GLU A 389 0.11 29.66 -20.72
CA GLU A 389 0.37 29.16 -19.39
C GLU A 389 -0.92 28.96 -18.59
N ALA A 390 -0.95 27.98 -17.70
CA ALA A 390 -1.91 27.93 -16.61
C ALA A 390 -1.48 28.93 -15.51
N GLU A 391 -2.44 29.45 -14.78
CA GLU A 391 -2.19 30.28 -13.61
C GLU A 391 -2.41 29.44 -12.35
N GLY A 392 -1.37 29.27 -11.55
CA GLY A 392 -1.43 28.52 -10.30
C GLY A 392 -2.11 29.31 -9.20
N LYS A 393 -3.03 28.67 -8.48
CA LYS A 393 -3.75 29.27 -7.38
C LYS A 393 -3.89 28.30 -6.22
N LEU A 394 -3.62 28.78 -5.00
CA LEU A 394 -3.95 28.03 -3.79
C LEU A 394 -5.43 28.13 -3.50
N VAL A 395 -6.09 26.99 -3.37
CA VAL A 395 -7.51 26.88 -2.99
C VAL A 395 -7.56 26.07 -1.67
N GLY A 396 -7.47 26.79 -0.54
CA GLY A 396 -7.22 26.14 0.75
C GLY A 396 -5.84 25.49 0.77
N ASP A 397 -5.79 24.20 1.10
CA ASP A 397 -4.57 23.38 1.08
C ASP A 397 -4.30 22.71 -0.29
N LEU A 398 -5.12 23.02 -1.31
CA LEU A 398 -5.04 22.41 -2.64
C LEU A 398 -4.43 23.42 -3.62
N PHE A 399 -3.67 22.91 -4.58
CA PHE A 399 -3.11 23.72 -5.66
C PHE A 399 -3.93 23.50 -6.94
N GLU A 400 -4.41 24.60 -7.56
CA GLU A 400 -5.21 24.61 -8.78
C GLU A 400 -4.40 25.19 -9.93
N TYR A 401 -4.33 24.49 -11.05
CA TYR A 401 -3.89 25.02 -12.34
C TYR A 401 -5.12 25.47 -13.13
N ASP A 402 -5.34 26.77 -13.26
CA ASP A 402 -6.43 27.34 -14.03
C ASP A 402 -5.91 27.69 -15.44
N LEU A 403 -6.36 26.94 -16.46
CA LEU A 403 -5.92 27.16 -17.83
C LEU A 403 -6.45 28.50 -18.34
N LYS A 404 -5.55 29.38 -18.81
CA LYS A 404 -5.91 30.70 -19.36
C LYS A 404 -6.74 30.61 -20.61
N GLU A 405 -6.49 29.59 -21.43
CA GLU A 405 -7.22 29.38 -22.67
C GLU A 405 -8.37 28.37 -22.49
N LYS A 406 -9.47 28.69 -23.19
CA LYS A 406 -10.60 27.76 -23.20
C LYS A 406 -10.25 26.50 -23.96
N THR A 407 -10.58 25.38 -23.40
CA THR A 407 -10.27 24.05 -23.91
C THR A 407 -11.49 23.45 -24.62
N THR A 408 -11.28 22.90 -25.81
CA THR A 408 -12.28 22.09 -26.52
C THR A 408 -11.78 20.64 -26.54
N LEU A 409 -12.55 19.74 -25.92
CA LEU A 409 -12.25 18.33 -25.84
C LEU A 409 -13.52 17.52 -26.04
N LEU A 410 -13.63 16.88 -27.18
CA LEU A 410 -14.83 16.10 -27.53
C LEU A 410 -14.92 14.83 -26.65
N LYS A 411 -16.12 14.30 -26.60
CA LYS A 411 -16.39 13.02 -25.92
C LYS A 411 -15.48 11.91 -26.43
N ASN A 412 -14.96 11.10 -25.50
CA ASN A 412 -14.02 9.99 -25.74
C ASN A 412 -12.69 10.44 -26.38
N GLN A 413 -12.25 11.65 -26.10
CA GLN A 413 -10.95 12.16 -26.52
C GLN A 413 -10.09 12.47 -25.29
N SER A 414 -8.79 12.44 -25.50
CA SER A 414 -7.77 12.87 -24.54
C SER A 414 -6.96 14.02 -25.11
N ALA A 415 -6.53 14.94 -24.28
CA ALA A 415 -5.68 16.05 -24.65
C ALA A 415 -4.50 16.19 -23.71
N LEU A 416 -3.38 16.71 -24.25
CA LEU A 416 -2.30 17.25 -23.43
C LEU A 416 -2.52 18.76 -23.33
N VAL A 417 -2.67 19.25 -22.10
CA VAL A 417 -2.81 20.68 -21.82
C VAL A 417 -1.61 21.18 -21.03
N PRO A 418 -1.04 22.34 -21.38
CA PRO A 418 0.14 22.88 -20.69
C PRO A 418 -0.26 23.36 -19.30
N ILE A 419 0.55 23.01 -18.28
CA ILE A 419 0.33 23.40 -16.90
C ILE A 419 1.44 24.31 -16.35
N VAL A 420 2.67 24.17 -16.84
CA VAL A 420 3.80 24.99 -16.46
C VAL A 420 4.82 25.08 -17.57
N GLN A 421 5.36 26.28 -17.80
CA GLN A 421 6.47 26.51 -18.69
C GLN A 421 7.37 27.57 -18.06
N SER A 422 8.57 27.18 -17.62
CA SER A 422 9.43 28.09 -16.89
C SER A 422 10.88 27.67 -16.98
N PRO A 423 11.81 28.63 -17.03
CA PRO A 423 13.20 28.36 -16.71
C PRO A 423 13.31 27.91 -15.24
N ILE A 424 14.12 26.86 -15.02
CA ILE A 424 14.37 26.29 -13.70
C ILE A 424 15.86 26.26 -13.38
N GLU A 425 16.18 26.01 -12.11
CA GLU A 425 17.55 25.69 -11.70
C GLU A 425 17.71 24.17 -11.65
N ALA A 426 18.65 23.65 -12.45
CA ALA A 426 18.98 22.23 -12.42
C ALA A 426 20.50 22.06 -12.63
N GLU A 427 21.10 21.22 -11.79
CA GLU A 427 22.51 20.86 -11.83
C GLU A 427 22.65 19.37 -12.23
N LYS A 428 23.47 19.07 -13.23
CA LYS A 428 23.78 17.68 -13.59
C LYS A 428 24.71 17.07 -12.55
N VAL A 429 24.32 15.92 -12.01
CA VAL A 429 25.11 15.18 -11.03
C VAL A 429 25.08 13.68 -11.34
N THR A 430 26.02 12.95 -10.77
CA THR A 430 25.98 11.49 -10.75
C THR A 430 25.55 11.04 -9.36
N LEU A 431 24.42 10.34 -9.28
CA LEU A 431 23.90 9.79 -8.03
C LEU A 431 24.43 8.38 -7.81
N VAL A 432 24.92 8.14 -6.60
CA VAL A 432 25.35 6.81 -6.14
C VAL A 432 24.67 6.54 -4.80
N THR A 433 23.83 5.55 -4.75
CA THR A 433 23.17 5.11 -3.50
C THR A 433 23.92 3.91 -2.95
N ALA A 434 24.47 4.01 -1.76
CA ALA A 434 25.12 2.90 -1.09
C ALA A 434 24.11 2.06 -0.31
N THR A 435 24.27 0.74 -0.40
CA THR A 435 23.48 -0.23 0.37
C THR A 435 24.32 -0.87 1.47
N GLU A 436 23.69 -1.26 2.58
CA GLU A 436 24.39 -1.86 3.73
C GLU A 436 25.07 -3.20 3.39
N ASN A 437 24.51 -3.97 2.46
CA ASN A 437 24.83 -5.40 2.28
C ASN A 437 25.69 -5.75 1.05
N THR A 438 26.14 -4.78 0.26
CA THR A 438 26.92 -5.09 -0.93
C THR A 438 28.25 -4.33 -0.96
N ASN A 439 29.35 -5.06 -1.11
CA ASN A 439 30.69 -4.48 -1.38
C ASN A 439 30.78 -3.82 -2.77
N MET A 440 29.78 -4.05 -3.64
CA MET A 440 29.61 -3.35 -4.90
C MET A 440 28.44 -2.38 -4.72
N GLY A 441 28.72 -1.09 -4.76
CA GLY A 441 27.69 -0.04 -4.80
C GLY A 441 26.70 -0.28 -5.94
N GLU A 442 25.47 0.25 -5.81
CA GLU A 442 24.53 0.27 -6.91
C GLU A 442 25.16 0.95 -8.15
N THR A 443 24.67 0.58 -9.33
CA THR A 443 25.11 1.21 -10.59
C THR A 443 24.89 2.72 -10.49
N PRO A 444 25.94 3.55 -10.66
CA PRO A 444 25.79 5.01 -10.66
C PRO A 444 24.75 5.46 -11.67
N ARG A 445 23.96 6.47 -11.31
CA ARG A 445 22.88 7.00 -12.15
C ARG A 445 23.18 8.45 -12.52
N ARG A 446 22.92 8.81 -13.76
CA ARG A 446 22.82 10.22 -14.13
C ARG A 446 21.58 10.82 -13.46
N ALA A 447 21.76 11.96 -12.83
CA ALA A 447 20.71 12.65 -12.14
C ALA A 447 20.81 14.16 -12.36
N ILE A 448 19.74 14.86 -12.08
CA ILE A 448 19.72 16.31 -11.94
C ILE A 448 19.30 16.69 -10.53
N TRP A 449 19.94 17.70 -9.99
CA TRP A 449 19.49 18.37 -8.77
C TRP A 449 18.64 19.56 -9.18
N LEU A 450 17.34 19.32 -9.24
CA LEU A 450 16.35 20.31 -9.65
C LEU A 450 15.92 21.17 -8.48
N ARG A 451 15.86 22.49 -8.66
CA ARG A 451 15.18 23.42 -7.77
C ARG A 451 14.00 24.03 -8.49
N ASN A 452 12.82 23.89 -7.91
CA ASN A 452 11.62 24.46 -8.50
C ASN A 452 11.60 26.00 -8.30
N THR A 453 11.92 26.71 -9.37
CA THR A 453 11.90 28.18 -9.43
C THR A 453 10.74 28.70 -10.28
N SER A 454 9.80 27.85 -10.67
CA SER A 454 8.66 28.24 -11.53
C SER A 454 7.62 29.12 -10.80
N GLY A 455 7.63 29.13 -9.49
CA GLY A 455 6.57 29.79 -8.69
C GLY A 455 5.33 28.91 -8.48
N GLU A 456 5.19 27.85 -9.24
CA GLU A 456 4.07 26.91 -9.23
C GLU A 456 4.44 25.63 -8.50
N THR A 457 3.49 24.93 -7.86
CA THR A 457 3.73 23.58 -7.36
C THR A 457 3.77 22.62 -8.54
N LEU A 458 4.82 21.83 -8.68
CA LEU A 458 4.90 20.77 -9.68
C LEU A 458 4.26 19.51 -9.11
N ASP A 459 3.19 19.06 -9.74
CA ASP A 459 2.49 17.82 -9.32
C ASP A 459 3.32 16.58 -9.66
N GLY A 460 3.12 15.48 -8.92
CA GLY A 460 3.85 14.23 -9.15
C GLY A 460 3.53 13.62 -10.52
N GLY A 461 4.56 13.20 -11.23
CA GLY A 461 4.40 12.61 -12.57
C GLY A 461 5.69 12.11 -13.19
N THR A 462 5.62 11.72 -14.46
CA THR A 462 6.79 11.31 -15.21
C THR A 462 7.54 12.52 -15.76
N PHE A 463 8.86 12.40 -15.89
CA PHE A 463 9.66 13.42 -16.56
C PHE A 463 10.64 12.82 -17.57
N ASN A 464 10.90 13.56 -18.63
CA ASN A 464 11.90 13.24 -19.64
C ASN A 464 12.99 14.30 -19.64
N ILE A 465 14.25 13.87 -19.81
CA ILE A 465 15.38 14.77 -19.98
C ILE A 465 15.78 14.81 -21.46
N LEU A 466 15.83 16.01 -22.00
CA LEU A 466 16.40 16.28 -23.34
C LEU A 466 17.75 16.99 -23.13
N GLU A 467 18.79 16.41 -23.72
CA GLU A 467 20.15 16.93 -23.68
C GLU A 467 20.73 16.87 -25.10
N GLN A 468 21.24 17.97 -25.61
CA GLN A 468 21.78 18.05 -26.97
C GLN A 468 20.78 17.53 -28.04
N ASP A 469 19.55 18.02 -27.95
CA ASP A 469 18.43 17.62 -28.85
C ASP A 469 18.12 16.11 -28.87
N SER A 470 18.68 15.38 -27.91
CA SER A 470 18.53 13.95 -27.80
C SER A 470 17.86 13.56 -26.50
N PHE A 471 17.07 12.50 -26.55
CA PHE A 471 16.49 11.91 -25.34
C PHE A 471 17.62 11.30 -24.48
N ALA A 472 17.83 11.86 -23.29
CA ALA A 472 18.87 11.43 -22.36
C ALA A 472 18.38 10.43 -21.31
N GLY A 473 17.08 10.35 -21.09
CA GLY A 473 16.43 9.43 -20.17
C GLY A 473 15.16 9.97 -19.55
N GLU A 474 14.55 9.17 -18.70
CA GLU A 474 13.27 9.49 -18.04
C GLU A 474 13.26 9.00 -16.58
N GLY A 475 12.32 9.52 -15.81
CA GLY A 475 12.11 9.13 -14.43
C GLY A 475 10.75 9.53 -13.90
N ILE A 476 10.57 9.35 -12.61
CA ILE A 476 9.37 9.74 -11.86
C ILE A 476 9.77 10.80 -10.86
N MET A 477 8.94 11.83 -10.74
CA MET A 477 9.10 12.92 -9.82
C MET A 477 7.88 12.97 -8.90
N ASP A 478 8.13 13.07 -7.60
CA ASP A 478 7.08 13.39 -6.62
C ASP A 478 6.72 14.87 -6.70
N MET A 479 5.67 15.26 -5.98
CA MET A 479 5.28 16.68 -5.89
C MET A 479 6.45 17.53 -5.37
N VAL A 480 6.68 18.67 -6.03
CA VAL A 480 7.75 19.62 -5.69
C VAL A 480 7.18 21.03 -5.54
N HIS A 481 7.22 21.56 -4.31
CA HIS A 481 6.73 22.90 -4.03
C HIS A 481 7.69 24.01 -4.52
N PRO A 482 7.20 25.24 -4.69
CA PRO A 482 8.05 26.38 -5.05
C PRO A 482 9.25 26.53 -4.10
N GLY A 483 10.45 26.68 -4.66
CA GLY A 483 11.71 26.81 -3.92
C GLY A 483 12.32 25.50 -3.43
N GLU A 484 11.58 24.40 -3.49
CA GLU A 484 12.03 23.08 -3.05
C GLU A 484 13.06 22.48 -4.02
N ARG A 485 13.98 21.68 -3.47
CA ARG A 485 14.99 20.93 -4.27
C ARG A 485 14.65 19.45 -4.28
N ARG A 486 14.86 18.81 -5.45
CA ARG A 486 14.71 17.37 -5.64
C ARG A 486 15.86 16.80 -6.47
N LEU A 487 16.32 15.64 -6.06
CA LEU A 487 17.29 14.85 -6.81
C LEU A 487 16.55 13.84 -7.68
N LEU A 488 16.68 13.97 -9.00
CA LEU A 488 15.92 13.21 -10.00
C LEU A 488 16.88 12.39 -10.85
N SER A 489 16.85 11.06 -10.73
CA SER A 489 17.65 10.17 -11.56
C SER A 489 16.92 9.78 -12.83
N TYR A 490 17.62 9.74 -13.99
CA TYR A 490 17.00 9.51 -15.29
C TYR A 490 17.71 8.48 -16.18
N ALA A 491 18.98 8.12 -15.90
CA ALA A 491 19.72 7.14 -16.69
C ALA A 491 20.83 6.47 -15.86
N ALA A 492 21.36 5.36 -16.33
CA ALA A 492 22.59 4.76 -15.77
C ALA A 492 23.83 5.57 -16.19
N ASP A 493 24.73 5.87 -15.25
CA ASP A 493 26.01 6.48 -15.54
C ASP A 493 27.12 5.42 -15.62
N LYS A 494 27.54 5.09 -16.84
CA LYS A 494 28.58 4.09 -17.09
C LYS A 494 30.00 4.66 -16.99
N ALA A 495 30.15 5.98 -16.93
CA ALA A 495 31.42 6.66 -16.86
C ALA A 495 31.98 6.70 -15.44
N VAL A 496 31.12 6.65 -14.43
CA VAL A 496 31.51 6.65 -13.02
C VAL A 496 31.47 5.23 -12.48
N ARG A 497 32.50 4.85 -11.73
CA ARG A 497 32.56 3.57 -11.00
C ARG A 497 32.86 3.86 -9.54
N VAL A 498 32.13 3.22 -8.65
CA VAL A 498 32.30 3.36 -7.20
C VAL A 498 32.51 1.99 -6.58
N THR A 499 33.50 1.90 -5.71
CA THR A 499 33.74 0.73 -4.87
C THR A 499 33.66 1.15 -3.40
N LYS A 500 33.12 0.28 -2.57
CA LYS A 500 32.96 0.45 -1.14
C LYS A 500 33.90 -0.52 -0.42
N ASP A 501 34.64 -0.03 0.55
CA ASP A 501 35.50 -0.79 1.43
C ASP A 501 35.15 -0.45 2.87
N ASP A 502 34.78 -1.47 3.64
CA ASP A 502 34.35 -1.31 5.03
C ASP A 502 35.45 -1.83 5.97
N GLU A 503 36.05 -0.95 6.72
CA GLU A 503 36.94 -1.26 7.85
C GLU A 503 36.10 -1.22 9.12
N GLY A 504 35.61 -2.38 9.56
CA GLY A 504 34.66 -2.45 10.66
C GLY A 504 35.25 -2.80 11.99
N GLY A 505 34.61 -2.35 13.04
CA GLY A 505 34.60 -3.01 14.33
C GLY A 505 35.65 -2.60 15.35
N ALA A 506 36.33 -1.48 15.23
CA ALA A 506 37.13 -0.99 16.35
C ALA A 506 36.21 -0.66 17.55
N ARG A 507 36.43 -1.41 18.65
CA ARG A 507 35.72 -1.19 19.91
C ARG A 507 36.68 -0.59 20.94
N THR A 508 36.41 0.62 21.36
CA THR A 508 37.23 1.32 22.35
C THR A 508 36.43 1.50 23.64
N THR A 509 36.97 1.10 24.77
CA THR A 509 36.36 1.34 26.08
C THR A 509 36.61 2.81 26.44
N THR A 510 35.54 3.54 26.70
CA THR A 510 35.58 4.99 27.02
C THR A 510 35.48 5.22 28.53
N ARG A 511 34.71 4.41 29.27
CA ARG A 511 34.48 4.56 30.71
C ARG A 511 34.12 3.22 31.33
N VAL A 512 34.58 2.99 32.54
CA VAL A 512 34.18 1.87 33.40
C VAL A 512 33.68 2.38 34.71
N THR A 513 32.49 1.99 35.13
CA THR A 513 31.94 2.32 36.42
C THR A 513 31.59 1.07 37.18
N ILE A 514 31.85 1.08 38.48
CA ILE A 514 31.42 0.02 39.41
C ILE A 514 30.62 0.64 40.53
N LEU A 515 29.41 0.17 40.68
CA LEU A 515 28.51 0.63 41.74
C LEU A 515 27.63 -0.54 42.21
N LYS A 516 27.59 -0.76 43.51
CA LYS A 516 26.75 -1.79 44.14
C LYS A 516 26.92 -3.19 43.50
N GLY A 517 28.15 -3.59 43.22
CA GLY A 517 28.46 -4.90 42.68
C GLY A 517 28.17 -5.11 41.20
N VAL A 518 27.81 -4.03 40.48
CA VAL A 518 27.60 -4.04 39.02
C VAL A 518 28.68 -3.20 38.35
N MET A 519 29.45 -3.86 37.48
CA MET A 519 30.39 -3.18 36.58
C MET A 519 29.69 -2.81 35.30
N THR A 520 29.68 -1.53 34.95
CA THR A 520 29.15 -1.01 33.68
C THR A 520 30.32 -0.54 32.84
N ILE A 521 30.45 -1.14 31.67
CA ILE A 521 31.49 -0.83 30.70
C ILE A 521 30.82 -0.04 29.54
N TYR A 522 31.27 1.19 29.35
CA TYR A 522 30.88 2.04 28.20
C TYR A 522 31.93 1.87 27.12
N ARG A 523 31.48 1.44 25.96
CA ARG A 523 32.31 1.28 24.76
C ARG A 523 31.79 2.15 23.63
N GLU A 524 32.67 2.57 22.76
CA GLU A 524 32.35 3.17 21.48
C GLU A 524 32.78 2.17 20.39
N GLN A 525 31.81 1.74 19.59
CA GLN A 525 32.12 0.98 18.38
C GLN A 525 32.25 1.96 17.22
N ARG A 526 33.36 1.91 16.47
CA ARG A 526 33.61 2.74 15.29
C ARG A 526 33.71 1.85 14.07
N ASP A 527 32.97 2.24 13.03
CA ASP A 527 33.09 1.66 11.69
C ASP A 527 33.57 2.76 10.74
N VAL A 528 34.40 2.37 9.80
CA VAL A 528 34.96 3.24 8.77
C VAL A 528 34.58 2.69 7.41
N THR A 529 33.87 3.47 6.62
CA THR A 529 33.53 3.14 5.24
C THR A 529 34.30 4.05 4.29
N THR A 530 35.07 3.48 3.39
CA THR A 530 35.81 4.23 2.36
C THR A 530 35.21 3.97 1.00
N TYR A 531 34.70 5.04 0.37
CA TYR A 531 34.23 5.01 -1.00
C TYR A 531 35.31 5.47 -1.94
N THR A 532 35.68 4.64 -2.91
CA THR A 532 36.62 4.98 -3.99
C THR A 532 35.83 5.25 -5.27
N ILE A 533 35.81 6.49 -5.73
CA ILE A 533 35.01 6.99 -6.84
C ILE A 533 35.92 7.31 -7.99
N ARG A 534 35.80 6.59 -9.13
CA ARG A 534 36.55 6.80 -10.34
C ARG A 534 35.69 7.38 -11.45
N ASN A 535 36.10 8.50 -11.98
CA ASN A 535 35.53 9.11 -13.17
C ASN A 535 36.34 8.71 -14.40
N ALA A 536 35.73 8.01 -15.35
CA ALA A 536 36.37 7.62 -16.63
C ALA A 536 35.98 8.58 -17.78
N ASP A 537 35.20 9.61 -17.51
CA ASP A 537 34.76 10.61 -18.49
C ASP A 537 35.92 11.60 -18.79
N SER A 538 35.81 12.26 -19.94
CA SER A 538 36.66 13.40 -20.35
C SER A 538 36.32 14.70 -19.64
N SER A 539 35.19 14.78 -18.94
CA SER A 539 34.70 15.93 -18.17
C SER A 539 34.64 15.64 -16.66
N ALA A 540 34.79 16.68 -15.85
CA ALA A 540 34.62 16.58 -14.41
C ALA A 540 33.16 16.20 -14.06
N ARG A 541 32.99 15.43 -13.00
CA ARG A 541 31.69 14.98 -12.50
C ARG A 541 31.47 15.42 -11.07
N GLN A 542 30.26 15.90 -10.78
CA GLN A 542 29.80 16.11 -9.41
C GLN A 542 29.05 14.84 -8.97
N VAL A 543 29.66 14.09 -8.06
CA VAL A 543 29.05 12.85 -7.56
C VAL A 543 28.34 13.14 -6.23
N ILE A 544 27.07 12.79 -6.16
CA ILE A 544 26.28 12.79 -4.94
C ILE A 544 26.22 11.35 -4.43
N LEU A 545 26.91 11.12 -3.32
CA LEU A 545 26.95 9.81 -2.68
C LEU A 545 25.93 9.78 -1.53
N GLU A 546 24.96 8.89 -1.60
CA GLU A 546 23.99 8.60 -0.55
C GLU A 546 24.52 7.48 0.34
N HIS A 547 24.89 7.82 1.57
CA HIS A 547 25.31 6.88 2.61
C HIS A 547 24.13 6.62 3.54
N PRO A 548 23.77 5.35 3.83
CA PRO A 548 22.60 5.02 4.64
C PRO A 548 22.75 5.47 6.09
N ILE A 549 21.69 6.02 6.69
CA ILE A 549 21.63 6.34 8.11
C ILE A 549 21.29 5.07 8.87
N ARG A 550 22.24 4.58 9.69
CA ARG A 550 22.06 3.39 10.51
C ARG A 550 21.48 3.74 11.89
N SER A 551 20.48 2.99 12.32
CA SER A 551 19.85 3.22 13.64
C SER A 551 20.85 3.03 14.78
N GLY A 552 20.93 4.03 15.67
CA GLY A 552 21.85 4.03 16.80
C GLY A 552 23.30 4.40 16.48
N TRP A 553 23.65 4.64 15.19
CA TRP A 553 24.94 5.13 14.77
C TRP A 553 24.90 6.65 14.56
N LYS A 554 25.99 7.30 14.85
CA LYS A 554 26.18 8.72 14.62
C LYS A 554 27.40 8.96 13.75
N LEU A 555 27.28 9.89 12.82
CA LEU A 555 28.39 10.30 11.96
C LEU A 555 29.46 11.00 12.81
N THR A 556 30.69 10.50 12.77
CA THR A 556 31.85 11.04 13.48
C THR A 556 32.96 11.50 12.53
N SER A 557 32.74 11.35 11.19
CA SER A 557 33.71 11.71 10.16
C SER A 557 33.95 13.22 10.07
N GLU A 558 35.15 13.60 9.58
CA GLU A 558 35.47 14.99 9.24
C GLU A 558 34.66 15.48 8.03
N ALA A 559 34.33 14.56 7.09
CA ALA A 559 33.49 14.86 5.95
C ALA A 559 32.06 15.14 6.42
N LYS A 560 31.55 16.32 6.09
CA LYS A 560 30.19 16.72 6.43
C LYS A 560 29.27 16.48 5.24
N PRO A 561 28.07 15.92 5.45
CA PRO A 561 27.11 15.79 4.38
C PRO A 561 26.60 17.16 3.95
N GLU A 562 26.33 17.35 2.65
CA GLU A 562 25.64 18.52 2.11
C GLU A 562 24.18 18.55 2.56
N GLU A 563 23.56 17.36 2.63
CA GLU A 563 22.17 17.20 3.02
C GLU A 563 21.98 15.93 3.86
N SER A 564 21.10 15.98 4.83
CA SER A 564 20.70 14.83 5.65
C SER A 564 19.21 14.56 5.42
N GLY A 565 18.90 13.48 4.74
CA GLY A 565 17.53 13.00 4.55
C GLY A 565 17.04 12.13 5.71
N ALA A 566 15.88 11.53 5.56
CA ALA A 566 15.32 10.60 6.56
C ALA A 566 16.08 9.26 6.62
N SER A 567 16.66 8.83 5.50
CA SER A 567 17.30 7.50 5.36
C SER A 567 18.75 7.55 4.93
N HIS A 568 19.24 8.67 4.40
CA HIS A 568 20.59 8.81 3.86
C HIS A 568 21.22 10.16 4.16
N TYR A 569 22.53 10.15 4.38
CA TYR A 569 23.41 11.30 4.29
C TYR A 569 23.84 11.47 2.85
N ARG A 570 23.80 12.70 2.29
CA ARG A 570 24.24 13.03 0.94
C ARG A 570 25.57 13.79 0.99
N PHE A 571 26.58 13.18 0.40
CA PHE A 571 27.90 13.79 0.30
C PHE A 571 28.18 14.21 -1.15
N ARG A 572 28.63 15.43 -1.34
CA ARG A 572 29.10 15.92 -2.64
C ARG A 572 30.57 15.65 -2.79
N VAL A 573 30.96 14.95 -3.85
CA VAL A 573 32.35 14.63 -4.18
C VAL A 573 32.65 15.08 -5.61
N PRO A 574 33.41 16.17 -5.79
CA PRO A 574 33.88 16.56 -7.12
C PRO A 574 34.96 15.59 -7.58
N VAL A 575 34.84 15.05 -8.79
CA VAL A 575 35.79 14.10 -9.39
C VAL A 575 36.20 14.61 -10.76
N GLU A 576 37.46 15.04 -10.91
CA GLU A 576 38.03 15.52 -12.14
C GLU A 576 38.04 14.46 -13.25
N ALA A 577 38.14 14.89 -14.51
CA ALA A 577 38.22 14.04 -15.67
C ALA A 577 39.32 12.98 -15.54
N GLY A 578 38.99 11.72 -15.68
CA GLY A 578 39.93 10.58 -15.59
C GLY A 578 40.53 10.34 -14.19
N LYS A 579 40.10 11.05 -13.15
CA LYS A 579 40.64 10.95 -11.78
C LYS A 579 39.82 10.00 -10.89
N THR A 580 40.42 9.73 -9.74
CA THR A 580 39.82 8.91 -8.68
C THR A 580 39.90 9.67 -7.37
N GLU A 581 38.78 9.80 -6.68
CA GLU A 581 38.64 10.44 -5.37
C GLU A 581 38.21 9.43 -4.33
N LYS A 582 38.60 9.68 -3.08
CA LYS A 582 38.21 8.84 -1.94
C LYS A 582 37.41 9.66 -0.93
N LEU A 583 36.26 9.15 -0.53
CA LEU A 583 35.45 9.66 0.56
C LEU A 583 35.49 8.68 1.72
N LYS A 584 36.00 9.10 2.86
CA LYS A 584 36.03 8.34 4.10
C LYS A 584 34.92 8.80 5.01
N ILE A 585 34.06 7.87 5.41
CA ILE A 585 32.95 8.11 6.35
C ILE A 585 33.19 7.29 7.60
N GLU A 586 33.18 7.95 8.74
CA GLU A 586 33.34 7.32 10.05
C GLU A 586 32.02 7.45 10.83
N GLU A 587 31.59 6.34 11.38
CA GLU A 587 30.40 6.27 12.21
C GLU A 587 30.73 5.62 13.54
N GLY A 588 30.09 6.10 14.60
CA GLY A 588 30.24 5.56 15.95
C GLY A 588 28.92 5.30 16.62
N ARG A 589 28.88 4.26 17.46
CA ARG A 589 27.73 4.00 18.33
C ARG A 589 28.19 3.70 19.76
N PRO A 590 27.50 4.22 20.78
CA PRO A 590 27.74 3.83 22.15
C PRO A 590 27.21 2.42 22.43
N GLU A 591 28.01 1.61 23.10
CA GLU A 591 27.63 0.29 23.60
C GLU A 591 27.80 0.26 25.11
N VAL A 592 26.80 -0.18 25.85
CA VAL A 592 26.83 -0.27 27.30
C VAL A 592 26.62 -1.72 27.73
N SER A 593 27.63 -2.29 28.39
CA SER A 593 27.58 -3.64 28.95
C SER A 593 27.53 -3.59 30.46
N ARG A 594 26.60 -4.31 31.09
CA ARG A 594 26.49 -4.43 32.54
C ARG A 594 26.79 -5.86 32.97
N ILE A 595 27.70 -6.01 33.93
CA ILE A 595 28.20 -7.31 34.37
C ILE A 595 28.22 -7.31 35.90
N SER A 596 27.64 -8.37 36.52
CA SER A 596 27.77 -8.55 37.97
C SER A 596 29.18 -8.95 38.34
N ILE A 597 29.82 -8.24 39.26
CA ILE A 597 31.18 -8.55 39.74
C ILE A 597 31.22 -9.95 40.36
N SER A 598 30.17 -10.35 41.07
CA SER A 598 30.08 -11.68 41.70
C SER A 598 30.10 -12.84 40.68
N GLY A 599 29.76 -12.57 39.41
CA GLY A 599 29.75 -13.53 38.30
C GLY A 599 31.06 -13.60 37.48
N LEU A 600 31.99 -12.65 37.67
CA LEU A 600 33.24 -12.59 36.90
C LEU A 600 34.15 -13.77 37.16
N SER A 601 34.72 -14.35 36.11
CA SER A 601 35.79 -15.33 36.18
C SER A 601 37.18 -14.68 36.10
N ASP A 602 38.21 -15.38 36.57
CA ASP A 602 39.60 -14.88 36.47
C ASP A 602 40.04 -14.71 35.01
N SER A 603 39.59 -15.58 34.10
CA SER A 603 39.83 -15.46 32.66
C SER A 603 39.20 -14.21 32.06
N GLN A 604 37.97 -13.88 32.45
CA GLN A 604 37.30 -12.67 31.97
C GLN A 604 38.00 -11.38 32.46
N VAL A 605 38.43 -11.36 33.73
CA VAL A 605 39.22 -10.23 34.27
C VAL A 605 40.51 -10.08 33.48
N THR A 606 41.22 -11.20 33.23
CA THR A 606 42.45 -11.19 32.45
C THR A 606 42.25 -10.65 31.06
N THR A 607 41.16 -11.06 30.35
CA THR A 607 40.80 -10.53 29.06
C THR A 607 40.55 -9.01 29.10
N TYR A 608 39.80 -8.52 30.06
CA TYR A 608 39.52 -7.09 30.21
C TYR A 608 40.77 -6.25 30.54
N VAL A 609 41.74 -6.84 31.27
CA VAL A 609 43.06 -6.22 31.51
C VAL A 609 43.86 -6.13 30.19
N GLN A 610 43.89 -7.22 29.42
CA GLN A 610 44.56 -7.24 28.12
C GLN A 610 43.96 -6.28 27.11
N GLU A 611 42.64 -6.13 27.09
CA GLU A 611 41.91 -5.15 26.30
C GLU A 611 42.07 -3.69 26.80
N GLY A 612 42.76 -3.47 27.91
CA GLY A 612 42.90 -2.14 28.51
C GLY A 612 41.62 -1.61 29.16
N THR A 613 40.58 -2.44 29.27
CA THR A 613 39.29 -2.07 29.89
C THR A 613 39.43 -1.92 31.40
N ILE A 614 40.29 -2.72 32.03
CA ILE A 614 40.56 -2.74 33.50
C ILE A 614 42.01 -2.38 33.74
N ARG A 615 42.26 -1.41 34.65
CA ARG A 615 43.60 -0.97 35.04
C ARG A 615 44.05 -1.66 36.33
N ALA A 616 45.36 -1.62 36.60
CA ALA A 616 46.00 -2.38 37.71
C ALA A 616 45.34 -2.27 39.10
N PRO A 617 44.88 -1.10 39.60
CA PRO A 617 44.21 -1.02 40.89
C PRO A 617 42.91 -1.79 40.96
N LEU A 618 42.11 -1.77 39.85
CA LEU A 618 40.86 -2.49 39.73
C LEU A 618 41.09 -3.99 39.57
N ASP A 619 42.07 -4.40 38.75
CA ASP A 619 42.48 -5.81 38.61
C ASP A 619 42.76 -6.44 39.96
N ALA A 620 43.60 -5.82 40.78
CA ALA A 620 43.95 -6.31 42.13
C ALA A 620 42.72 -6.47 43.04
N SER A 621 41.76 -5.56 42.97
CA SER A 621 40.53 -5.59 43.74
C SER A 621 39.58 -6.71 43.27
N LEU A 622 39.41 -6.89 41.97
CA LEU A 622 38.58 -7.97 41.40
C LEU A 622 39.14 -9.34 41.68
N ARG A 623 40.48 -9.54 41.60
CA ARG A 623 41.13 -10.82 41.95
C ARG A 623 40.94 -11.20 43.43
N LYS A 624 40.92 -10.22 44.37
CA LYS A 624 40.59 -10.48 45.77
C LYS A 624 39.15 -11.01 45.92
N ILE A 625 38.19 -10.43 45.18
CA ILE A 625 36.80 -10.91 45.18
C ILE A 625 36.69 -12.32 44.61
N ILE A 626 37.39 -12.60 43.51
CA ILE A 626 37.42 -13.95 42.90
C ILE A 626 38.02 -14.97 43.84
N ALA A 627 39.13 -14.63 44.54
CA ALA A 627 39.74 -15.51 45.54
C ALA A 627 38.79 -15.79 46.71
N LYS A 628 38.12 -14.75 47.24
CA LYS A 628 37.11 -14.91 48.31
C LYS A 628 35.92 -15.77 47.87
N ARG A 629 35.46 -15.65 46.65
CA ARG A 629 34.42 -16.50 46.09
C ARG A 629 34.86 -17.96 45.96
N SER A 630 36.14 -18.19 45.59
CA SER A 630 36.71 -19.55 45.58
C SER A 630 36.68 -20.17 46.99
N GLU A 631 37.02 -19.40 48.06
CA GLU A 631 36.91 -19.86 49.43
C GLU A 631 35.47 -20.28 49.81
N VAL A 632 34.47 -19.49 49.41
CA VAL A 632 33.04 -19.82 49.60
C VAL A 632 32.69 -21.13 48.88
N PHE A 633 33.10 -21.24 47.61
CA PHE A 633 32.84 -22.43 46.78
C PHE A 633 33.49 -23.70 47.41
N ASP A 634 34.74 -23.60 47.91
CA ASP A 634 35.43 -24.73 48.54
C ASP A 634 34.69 -25.21 49.78
N VAL A 635 34.19 -24.31 50.62
CA VAL A 635 33.37 -24.66 51.78
C VAL A 635 32.02 -25.26 51.34
N GLU A 636 31.41 -24.79 50.27
CA GLU A 636 30.19 -25.40 49.71
C GLU A 636 30.42 -26.83 49.20
N GLN A 637 31.56 -27.10 48.58
CA GLN A 637 31.93 -28.46 48.18
C GLN A 637 32.14 -29.38 49.38
N GLN A 638 32.77 -28.86 50.51
CA GLN A 638 32.90 -29.60 51.73
C GLN A 638 31.54 -29.92 52.35
N ILE A 639 30.59 -28.95 52.37
CA ILE A 639 29.23 -29.20 52.88
C ILE A 639 28.54 -30.28 52.06
N LYS A 640 28.65 -30.21 50.73
CA LYS A 640 28.08 -31.21 49.81
C LYS A 640 28.64 -32.60 50.00
N SER A 641 29.96 -32.70 50.22
CA SER A 641 30.63 -33.98 50.53
C SER A 641 30.12 -34.57 51.86
N LYS A 642 30.01 -33.74 52.88
CA LYS A 642 29.47 -34.18 54.21
C LYS A 642 28.00 -34.58 54.10
N GLN A 643 27.22 -33.93 53.25
CA GLN A 643 25.83 -34.29 52.98
C GLN A 643 25.72 -35.66 52.31
N GLN A 644 26.61 -35.97 51.37
CA GLN A 644 26.66 -37.27 50.69
C GLN A 644 27.09 -38.41 51.66
N GLU A 645 28.07 -38.12 52.57
CA GLU A 645 28.44 -39.03 53.62
C GLU A 645 27.25 -39.37 54.53
N ARG A 646 26.47 -38.36 54.95
CA ARG A 646 25.27 -38.56 55.77
C ARG A 646 24.24 -39.42 55.05
N GLU A 647 23.91 -39.10 53.79
CA GLU A 647 22.97 -39.90 53.00
C GLU A 647 23.38 -41.34 52.76
N ALA A 648 24.70 -41.59 52.69
CA ALA A 648 25.22 -42.94 52.58
C ALA A 648 25.00 -43.75 53.92
N ILE A 649 25.24 -43.10 55.07
CA ILE A 649 24.98 -43.70 56.37
C ILE A 649 23.47 -43.94 56.57
N ASP A 650 22.61 -42.99 56.25
CA ASP A 650 21.13 -43.10 56.29
C ASP A 650 20.63 -44.31 55.49
N ARG A 651 21.17 -44.49 54.30
CA ARG A 651 20.81 -45.64 53.40
C ARG A 651 21.33 -46.97 54.04
N ASP A 652 22.53 -47.00 54.64
CA ASP A 652 23.06 -48.19 55.28
C ASP A 652 22.27 -48.54 56.52
N GLN A 653 21.91 -47.55 57.35
CA GLN A 653 21.02 -47.74 58.50
C GLN A 653 19.67 -48.31 58.12
N ALA A 654 19.06 -47.82 57.05
CA ALA A 654 17.79 -48.33 56.52
C ALA A 654 17.92 -49.83 56.14
N ARG A 655 19.02 -50.18 55.46
CA ARG A 655 19.36 -51.56 55.12
C ARG A 655 19.56 -52.46 56.39
N LEU A 656 20.30 -51.95 57.35
CA LEU A 656 20.52 -52.68 58.61
C LEU A 656 19.22 -52.92 59.39
N ARG A 657 18.36 -51.88 59.48
CA ARG A 657 17.06 -52.00 60.17
C ARG A 657 16.14 -52.99 59.42
N GLU A 658 16.18 -53.08 58.12
CA GLU A 658 15.42 -54.07 57.38
C GLU A 658 15.94 -55.47 57.54
N ASN A 659 17.27 -55.64 57.52
CA ASN A 659 17.91 -56.94 57.83
C ASN A 659 17.60 -57.43 59.28
N MET A 660 17.57 -56.51 60.22
CA MET A 660 17.23 -56.88 61.65
C MET A 660 15.79 -57.37 61.79
N LYS A 661 14.83 -56.84 61.03
CA LYS A 661 13.43 -57.30 61.01
C LYS A 661 13.29 -58.74 60.48
N ALA A 662 14.17 -59.18 59.62
CA ALA A 662 14.15 -60.52 59.08
C ALA A 662 14.68 -61.62 60.04
N LEU A 663 15.35 -61.29 61.17
CA LEU A 663 15.93 -62.23 62.11
C LEU A 663 14.85 -62.76 63.04
N ARG A 664 14.82 -64.10 63.23
CA ARG A 664 13.76 -64.83 63.98
C ARG A 664 14.23 -65.40 65.36
N GLY A 665 15.51 -65.26 65.79
CA GLY A 665 15.95 -65.52 67.11
C GLY A 665 16.81 -66.75 67.37
N SER A 666 17.41 -67.41 66.38
CA SER A 666 18.45 -68.46 66.57
C SER A 666 19.68 -67.95 67.26
N ALA A 667 20.58 -68.82 67.75
CA ALA A 667 21.80 -68.42 68.47
C ALA A 667 22.76 -67.60 67.59
N GLU A 668 22.89 -67.94 66.27
CA GLU A 668 23.66 -67.22 65.28
C GLU A 668 22.99 -65.86 64.93
N GLU A 669 21.68 -65.83 64.88
CA GLU A 669 20.91 -64.62 64.59
C GLU A 669 21.01 -63.60 65.74
N LYS A 670 21.11 -64.06 67.03
CA LYS A 670 21.37 -63.16 68.15
C LYS A 670 22.76 -62.53 68.11
N ALA A 671 23.78 -63.23 67.67
CA ALA A 671 25.12 -62.67 67.46
C ALA A 671 25.13 -61.65 66.31
N LEU A 672 24.37 -61.89 65.26
CA LEU A 672 24.20 -60.97 64.06
C LEU A 672 23.43 -59.72 64.52
N LEU A 673 22.38 -59.86 65.31
CA LEU A 673 21.62 -58.74 65.85
C LEU A 673 22.51 -57.82 66.72
N GLN A 674 23.31 -58.38 67.61
CA GLN A 674 24.25 -57.60 68.40
C GLN A 674 25.26 -56.86 67.53
N ARG A 675 25.74 -57.48 66.46
CA ARG A 675 26.65 -56.83 65.51
C ARG A 675 25.96 -55.67 64.79
N TYR A 676 24.73 -55.84 64.33
CA TYR A 676 23.96 -54.77 63.67
C TYR A 676 23.63 -53.63 64.62
N THR A 677 23.23 -53.93 65.89
CA THR A 677 23.01 -52.89 66.90
C THR A 677 24.26 -52.08 67.14
N LYS A 678 25.42 -52.74 67.32
CA LYS A 678 26.69 -52.05 67.50
C LYS A 678 27.12 -51.22 66.32
N GLN A 679 26.76 -51.64 65.10
CA GLN A 679 27.02 -50.87 63.89
C GLN A 679 26.10 -49.66 63.78
N LEU A 680 24.81 -49.80 64.17
CA LEU A 680 23.88 -48.64 64.20
C LEU A 680 24.31 -47.62 65.24
N ASP A 681 24.72 -48.02 66.42
CA ASP A 681 25.22 -47.10 67.46
C ASP A 681 26.46 -46.34 67.01
N ALA A 682 27.40 -46.99 66.33
CA ALA A 682 28.58 -46.33 65.79
C ALA A 682 28.20 -45.37 64.63
N GLN A 683 27.18 -45.71 63.87
CA GLN A 683 26.67 -44.83 62.79
C GLN A 683 25.90 -43.63 63.36
N GLU A 684 25.14 -43.75 64.42
CA GLU A 684 24.49 -42.63 65.13
C GLU A 684 25.54 -41.64 65.67
N ASP A 685 26.63 -42.13 66.26
CA ASP A 685 27.77 -41.28 66.71
C ASP A 685 28.42 -40.56 65.53
N GLN A 686 28.54 -41.23 64.36
CA GLN A 686 29.05 -40.61 63.13
C GLN A 686 28.08 -39.53 62.56
N LEU A 687 26.77 -39.80 62.59
CA LEU A 687 25.77 -38.83 62.19
C LEU A 687 25.79 -37.57 63.06
N ALA A 688 25.88 -37.75 64.41
CA ALA A 688 25.97 -36.62 65.34
C ALA A 688 27.24 -35.76 65.08
N GLN A 689 28.39 -36.41 64.76
CA GLN A 689 29.59 -35.68 64.39
C GLN A 689 29.47 -34.98 63.07
N LEU A 690 28.88 -35.64 62.06
CA LEU A 690 28.61 -35.01 60.70
C LEU A 690 27.70 -33.80 60.81
N GLU A 691 26.66 -33.87 61.65
CA GLU A 691 25.76 -32.72 61.87
C GLU A 691 26.48 -31.51 62.45
N LYS A 692 27.36 -31.75 63.44
CA LYS A 692 28.18 -30.71 64.03
C LYS A 692 29.16 -30.11 63.04
N ASP A 693 29.83 -30.95 62.23
CA ASP A 693 30.75 -30.50 61.20
C ASP A 693 30.04 -29.70 60.17
N MET A 694 28.86 -30.14 59.70
CA MET A 694 28.02 -29.43 58.76
C MET A 694 27.52 -28.08 59.30
N ALA A 695 27.14 -28.00 60.58
CA ALA A 695 26.75 -26.75 61.24
C ALA A 695 27.90 -25.73 61.25
N ASN A 696 29.13 -26.21 61.64
CA ASN A 696 30.33 -25.37 61.61
C ASN A 696 30.67 -24.86 60.17
N LEU A 697 30.61 -25.77 59.19
CA LEU A 697 30.87 -25.40 57.80
C LEU A 697 29.81 -24.39 57.22
N LYS A 698 28.52 -24.56 57.59
CA LYS A 698 27.45 -23.60 57.21
C LYS A 698 27.69 -22.25 57.89
N GLY A 699 28.14 -22.22 59.19
CA GLY A 699 28.53 -20.97 59.84
C GLY A 699 29.68 -20.28 59.11
N LYS A 700 30.75 -21.03 58.83
CA LYS A 700 31.91 -20.52 58.10
C LYS A 700 31.52 -20.01 56.65
N ARG A 701 30.63 -20.73 55.95
CA ARG A 701 30.11 -20.29 54.67
C ARG A 701 29.39 -18.95 54.79
N ALA A 702 28.54 -18.79 55.82
CA ALA A 702 27.78 -17.55 56.03
C ALA A 702 28.71 -16.36 56.33
N GLU A 703 29.76 -16.55 57.13
CA GLU A 703 30.79 -15.53 57.42
C GLU A 703 31.52 -15.11 56.11
N LEU A 704 32.05 -16.09 55.37
CA LEU A 704 32.75 -15.83 54.11
C LEU A 704 31.85 -15.17 53.05
N GLN A 705 30.57 -15.56 52.99
CA GLN A 705 29.59 -14.92 52.09
C GLN A 705 29.34 -13.48 52.50
N ALA A 706 29.17 -13.17 53.78
CA ALA A 706 28.99 -11.81 54.26
C ALA A 706 30.21 -10.90 53.96
N GLU A 707 31.43 -11.46 54.13
CA GLU A 707 32.66 -10.77 53.74
C GLU A 707 32.73 -10.51 52.25
N LEU A 708 32.38 -11.51 51.42
CA LEU A 708 32.32 -11.37 49.96
C LEU A 708 31.32 -10.27 49.56
N ASP A 709 30.10 -10.32 50.10
CA ASP A 709 29.05 -9.32 49.81
C ASP A 709 29.49 -7.93 50.21
N LYS A 710 30.14 -7.76 51.34
CA LYS A 710 30.72 -6.51 51.81
C LYS A 710 31.79 -6.00 50.84
N MET A 711 32.74 -6.83 50.43
CA MET A 711 33.79 -6.47 49.45
C MET A 711 33.19 -6.04 48.13
N VAL A 712 32.15 -6.75 47.64
CA VAL A 712 31.45 -6.42 46.38
C VAL A 712 30.72 -5.06 46.46
N MET A 713 30.11 -4.75 47.62
CA MET A 713 29.36 -3.49 47.81
C MET A 713 30.24 -2.27 48.05
N GLU A 714 31.43 -2.46 48.62
CA GLU A 714 32.38 -1.36 48.94
C GLU A 714 33.14 -0.86 47.73
N ILE A 715 33.27 -1.66 46.68
CA ILE A 715 33.93 -1.22 45.45
C ILE A 715 33.08 -0.16 44.75
N LYS A 716 33.62 1.05 44.64
CA LYS A 716 33.07 2.16 43.88
C LYS A 716 34.17 2.70 42.96
N ILE A 717 33.95 2.62 41.65
CA ILE A 717 34.90 3.08 40.64
C ILE A 717 34.13 3.83 39.60
N ASP A 718 34.74 4.93 39.14
CA ASP A 718 34.31 5.70 37.98
C ASP A 718 35.58 6.15 37.28
N GLU A 719 35.94 5.44 36.22
CA GLU A 719 37.23 5.61 35.56
C GLU A 719 36.99 5.85 34.04
N SER A 720 37.47 6.96 33.51
CA SER A 720 37.54 7.21 32.07
C SER A 720 38.81 6.55 31.54
N VAL A 721 38.65 5.68 30.50
CA VAL A 721 39.73 4.84 29.98
C VAL A 721 40.30 5.41 28.69
N GLY A 722 39.55 6.26 27.92
CA GLY A 722 40.00 6.90 26.68
C GLY A 722 39.18 8.15 26.34
N ASP A 723 39.68 8.97 25.42
CA ASP A 723 38.94 10.11 24.86
C ASP A 723 37.99 9.62 23.76
N GLY A 724 36.75 9.28 24.16
CA GLY A 724 35.69 8.96 23.19
C GLY A 724 35.12 10.25 22.59
N ALA A 725 34.92 10.28 21.28
CA ALA A 725 34.32 11.41 20.55
C ALA A 725 32.90 11.79 21.04
N PHE A 726 32.20 10.83 21.69
CA PHE A 726 30.85 11.06 22.24
C PHE A 726 30.78 11.93 23.49
N ARG A 727 31.90 12.13 24.20
CA ARG A 727 31.88 12.92 25.43
C ARG A 727 31.57 14.39 25.16
N LYS A 728 32.03 14.93 24.02
CA LYS A 728 31.73 16.31 23.61
C LYS A 728 30.27 16.51 23.21
N THR A 729 29.65 15.52 22.57
CA THR A 729 28.26 15.63 22.11
C THR A 729 27.23 15.42 23.23
N GLU A 730 27.52 14.68 24.31
CA GLU A 730 26.62 14.57 25.46
C GLU A 730 26.62 15.85 26.33
N GLU A 731 27.75 16.48 26.48
CA GLU A 731 27.83 17.79 27.15
C GLU A 731 27.12 18.89 26.33
N GLU A 732 27.30 18.94 25.00
CA GLU A 732 26.58 19.86 24.10
C GLU A 732 25.06 19.59 24.05
N GLN A 733 24.59 18.29 24.10
CA GLN A 733 23.17 17.96 24.15
C GLN A 733 22.55 18.22 25.53
N ALA A 734 23.30 18.02 26.60
CA ALA A 734 22.85 18.37 27.95
C ALA A 734 22.73 19.92 28.11
N GLU A 735 23.64 20.69 27.53
CA GLU A 735 23.55 22.14 27.50
C GLU A 735 22.41 22.64 26.59
N ALA A 736 22.17 22.00 25.41
CA ALA A 736 21.05 22.30 24.54
C ALA A 736 19.69 21.98 25.17
N CYS A 737 19.56 20.84 25.87
CA CYS A 737 18.36 20.49 26.65
C CYS A 737 18.15 21.41 27.85
N ALA A 738 19.22 21.85 28.52
CA ALA A 738 19.14 22.82 29.62
C ALA A 738 18.72 24.20 29.09
N GLY A 739 19.23 24.62 27.92
CA GLY A 739 18.84 25.83 27.23
C GLY A 739 17.38 25.86 26.76
N GLN A 740 16.87 24.74 26.19
CA GLN A 740 15.46 24.60 25.80
C GLN A 740 14.50 24.58 27.00
N ASN A 741 14.88 23.94 28.11
CA ASN A 741 14.11 24.01 29.34
C ASN A 741 14.09 25.40 29.99
N ALA A 742 15.16 26.14 29.87
CA ALA A 742 15.21 27.54 30.32
C ALA A 742 14.35 28.47 29.45
N ALA A 743 14.38 28.29 28.12
CA ALA A 743 13.54 29.02 27.17
C ALA A 743 12.05 28.72 27.33
N ASN A 744 11.69 27.43 27.55
CA ASN A 744 10.30 27.05 27.84
C ASN A 744 9.80 27.56 29.19
N LYS A 745 10.66 27.63 30.22
CA LYS A 745 10.29 28.28 31.48
C LYS A 745 10.08 29.78 31.34
N GLN A 746 10.88 30.47 30.52
CA GLN A 746 10.70 31.90 30.23
C GLN A 746 9.43 32.17 29.41
N ALA A 747 9.08 31.30 28.44
CA ALA A 747 7.86 31.42 27.66
C ALA A 747 6.59 31.20 28.51
N ILE A 748 6.61 30.30 29.49
CA ILE A 748 5.50 30.10 30.43
C ILE A 748 5.34 31.25 31.41
N THR A 749 6.44 31.90 31.78
CA THR A 749 6.38 33.05 32.72
C THR A 749 5.94 34.35 32.05
N THR A 750 6.17 34.51 30.73
CA THR A 750 5.71 35.66 29.96
C THR A 750 4.28 35.51 29.39
N GLY A 751 3.73 34.28 29.34
CA GLY A 751 2.37 34.00 28.86
C GLY A 751 1.24 34.20 29.90
N LEU A 752 1.57 34.54 31.16
CA LEU A 752 0.61 34.75 32.25
C LEU A 752 0.32 36.23 32.63
N SER A 753 0.68 37.17 31.77
CA SER A 753 0.37 38.58 31.97
C SER A 753 -0.29 39.25 30.75
N TYR A 754 -1.40 38.69 30.29
CA TYR A 754 -2.43 39.44 29.55
C TYR A 754 -3.78 38.72 29.74
N ASN A 755 -4.67 39.40 30.46
CA ASN A 755 -6.10 39.22 30.72
C ASN A 755 -6.87 38.14 30.00
#